data_40123e8e640d198606a5919d9b6058f1
#
_entry.id   40123e8e640d198606a5919d9b6058f1
#
_cell.length_a   1.000
_cell.length_b   1.000
_cell.length_c   1.000
_cell.angle_alpha   90.00
_cell.angle_beta   90.00
_cell.angle_gamma   90.00
#
_symmetry.space_group_name_H-M   'P 1'
#
loop_
_entity.id
_entity.type
_entity.pdbx_description
1 polymer ?
#
loop_
_entity_poly.entity_id
_entity_poly.type
_entity_poly.pdbx_seq_one_letter_code
_entity_poly.pdbx_strand_id
1 'polypeptide(L)'
;MDNNHVLWAGTDKGLYKYDASNESFSLLRTPFTAQVTSIKMDTRGNLWFISNFNLFKYDIVTSRLEQFNVGNYFEATSICTLADSSVWVSTSSGQLEKYDPRTGRFTGFDLFSHSPRSVSNWIENLYATADGNILVGTSNQGVKIFNTAGADYKDVLTYNPDHTEIFARNFLQTSASECWIATESGIYIYDLNTRECTHLHKEYTNPYSISDNAVYSFCKDKEGGIWAGTYFGGINYFPQQPVTFSKYFPEKGRNSISGNVVREIIEDRYGRLWIGTEDAGLNQLDTATGQFTNYLPTGTKDGISYSNIHGLLATGDELWIGTFEHGLDVMNIKTGKVIRKYAKGNDSNMLRSNFIYCLYQSADDEIMVGTTIGAYRYSRKTDDFSLLPGMPLHNWYTSIVKDKNGVIWAATYGNGVNYYDTKTRTGGNFSYQPGLRNSLSHDRVNKVFEDSYGNLWFATEGGLCRYEPRPHSFTRYTTAAGLPSNFILSIAEDGNRRLWISTTKGLVCFIISTGKVAAVYTKANGLLNDQFNFSSAFRDRNGQMYFGSVKGLISFQPGRLLTKDFSSPIYITGFQVNNKELVIDRQGSPLKQSITFSDKVVLTHSQSTFSIDFASLSYTAPEMSEYAYKMEGLDADWIYLKTNRKVYFTNLTPGVYTFRVKAAGSEETSLVIDILPPWWTSRWAYICYTALILLLTWYITRAYRLQLKDKERRRIEQLEIAKEKELYEAKMQFFTNVAHEIKTPLTLIKGPLEKVIRKAGDDPGIKDSLRIMERNTGRLVDLTNQLLDFRQTEIKGFSLSFTEANISGIAEEIFASFRPLAEQKGLSFSLYTGTKDIYAYIDTDAFNKILTNLLSNAVKYAKSKVELHIFPLRSGDRSFVIEVKNDGYLIPMEMKEKIFEPFFRLKATEKQKGTGIGLALSLSLTQLHKGNLILKEPEDDMNVFFVSIPLNQVEV
;
A
#
# COMPACT_ATOMS: atom_id res chain seq x y z
N MET A 1 -30.42 10.01 10.79
CA MET A 1 -30.51 11.20 9.90
C MET A 1 -31.95 11.59 9.76
N ASP A 2 -32.25 12.90 9.70
CA ASP A 2 -33.60 13.40 9.45
C ASP A 2 -33.87 13.51 7.93
N ASN A 3 -35.10 13.91 7.58
CA ASN A 3 -35.51 14.06 6.16
C ASN A 3 -34.72 15.13 5.38
N ASN A 4 -34.01 15.99 6.07
CA ASN A 4 -33.12 17.00 5.51
C ASN A 4 -31.65 16.55 5.51
N HIS A 5 -31.42 15.25 5.72
CA HIS A 5 -30.09 14.64 5.81
C HIS A 5 -29.21 15.18 6.97
N VAL A 6 -29.79 15.77 7.99
CA VAL A 6 -29.06 16.20 9.17
C VAL A 6 -28.86 15.01 10.11
N LEU A 7 -27.64 14.83 10.59
CA LEU A 7 -27.30 13.79 11.53
C LEU A 7 -27.67 14.22 12.96
N TRP A 8 -28.33 13.33 13.70
CA TRP A 8 -28.65 13.49 15.11
C TRP A 8 -27.92 12.44 15.93
N ALA A 9 -27.33 12.80 17.04
CA ALA A 9 -26.58 11.92 17.91
C ALA A 9 -27.13 12.00 19.36
N GLY A 10 -27.51 10.84 19.90
CA GLY A 10 -27.78 10.67 21.32
C GLY A 10 -26.49 10.38 22.08
N THR A 11 -26.28 11.09 23.16
CA THR A 11 -25.09 10.96 24.00
C THR A 11 -25.47 10.84 25.48
N ASP A 12 -24.49 10.63 26.32
CA ASP A 12 -24.64 10.70 27.80
C ASP A 12 -25.02 12.07 28.32
N LYS A 13 -24.89 13.13 27.53
CA LYS A 13 -25.16 14.51 27.86
C LYS A 13 -26.41 15.09 27.20
N GLY A 14 -27.11 14.30 26.38
CA GLY A 14 -28.30 14.70 25.68
C GLY A 14 -28.28 14.45 24.17
N LEU A 15 -29.17 15.15 23.46
CA LEU A 15 -29.35 15.02 22.02
C LEU A 15 -28.59 16.12 21.28
N TYR A 16 -27.73 15.73 20.36
CA TYR A 16 -26.94 16.65 19.54
C TYR A 16 -27.40 16.64 18.10
N LYS A 17 -27.38 17.81 17.50
CA LYS A 17 -27.61 18.03 16.07
C LYS A 17 -26.28 18.35 15.39
N TYR A 18 -25.96 17.66 14.30
CA TYR A 18 -24.79 17.95 13.49
C TYR A 18 -25.05 19.12 12.55
N ASP A 19 -24.15 20.08 12.55
CA ASP A 19 -24.09 21.17 11.58
C ASP A 19 -22.97 20.87 10.58
N ALA A 20 -23.38 20.52 9.37
CA ALA A 20 -22.44 20.19 8.29
C ALA A 20 -21.65 21.43 7.83
N SER A 21 -22.18 22.63 8.03
CA SER A 21 -21.49 23.88 7.64
C SER A 21 -20.24 24.11 8.50
N ASN A 22 -20.33 23.80 9.79
CA ASN A 22 -19.26 24.04 10.77
C ASN A 22 -18.55 22.75 11.21
N GLU A 23 -18.94 21.59 10.67
CA GLU A 23 -18.44 20.26 11.08
C GLU A 23 -18.50 20.05 12.60
N SER A 24 -19.56 20.53 13.22
CA SER A 24 -19.70 20.54 14.67
C SER A 24 -21.05 19.99 15.12
N PHE A 25 -21.08 19.45 16.34
CA PHE A 25 -22.31 19.05 16.98
C PHE A 25 -22.76 20.12 17.95
N SER A 26 -24.00 20.56 17.83
CA SER A 26 -24.64 21.46 18.78
C SER A 26 -25.63 20.70 19.65
N LEU A 27 -25.54 20.90 20.97
CA LEU A 27 -26.48 20.31 21.92
C LEU A 27 -27.87 20.96 21.73
N LEU A 28 -28.89 20.11 21.53
CA LEU A 28 -30.27 20.56 21.56
C LEU A 28 -30.61 21.03 22.99
N ARG A 29 -31.04 22.26 23.13
CA ARG A 29 -31.49 22.81 24.43
C ARG A 29 -32.78 22.12 24.85
N THR A 30 -32.67 21.14 25.74
CA THR A 30 -33.76 20.41 26.39
C THR A 30 -33.78 20.79 27.84
N PRO A 31 -34.93 20.68 28.54
CA PRO A 31 -35.03 20.96 29.98
C PRO A 31 -34.28 19.93 30.84
N PHE A 32 -33.61 18.97 30.24
CA PHE A 32 -32.84 17.91 30.90
C PHE A 32 -31.49 17.70 30.20
N THR A 33 -30.49 17.33 30.97
CA THR A 33 -29.20 16.85 30.53
C THR A 33 -29.05 15.41 30.99
N ALA A 34 -29.52 14.46 30.19
CA ALA A 34 -29.49 13.05 30.53
C ALA A 34 -29.19 12.21 29.29
N GLN A 35 -28.71 11.01 29.53
CA GLN A 35 -28.34 10.05 28.46
C GLN A 35 -29.53 9.79 27.54
N VAL A 36 -29.25 9.86 26.23
CA VAL A 36 -30.20 9.48 25.18
C VAL A 36 -29.80 8.11 24.62
N THR A 37 -30.66 7.09 24.80
CA THR A 37 -30.37 5.69 24.53
C THR A 37 -30.94 5.20 23.19
N SER A 38 -32.03 5.79 22.69
CA SER A 38 -32.69 5.41 21.44
C SER A 38 -33.20 6.63 20.71
N ILE A 39 -33.00 6.67 19.40
CA ILE A 39 -33.50 7.75 18.54
C ILE A 39 -34.11 7.14 17.28
N LYS A 40 -35.31 7.54 16.94
CA LYS A 40 -35.99 7.17 15.70
C LYS A 40 -36.72 8.37 15.11
N MET A 41 -36.84 8.41 13.80
CA MET A 41 -37.66 9.40 13.12
C MET A 41 -38.95 8.74 12.66
N ASP A 42 -40.07 9.43 12.83
CA ASP A 42 -41.31 9.00 12.22
C ASP A 42 -41.43 9.51 10.75
N THR A 43 -42.38 8.97 10.03
CA THR A 43 -42.60 9.33 8.61
C THR A 43 -43.12 10.75 8.44
N ARG A 44 -43.53 11.43 9.49
CA ARG A 44 -43.95 12.82 9.51
C ARG A 44 -42.81 13.81 9.78
N GLY A 45 -41.59 13.28 10.03
CA GLY A 45 -40.41 14.09 10.29
C GLY A 45 -40.22 14.49 11.77
N ASN A 46 -40.96 13.88 12.72
CA ASN A 46 -40.69 14.07 14.12
C ASN A 46 -39.62 13.13 14.63
N LEU A 47 -38.77 13.62 15.49
CA LEU A 47 -37.74 12.83 16.13
C LEU A 47 -38.25 12.29 17.48
N TRP A 48 -38.29 10.98 17.59
CA TRP A 48 -38.62 10.28 18.82
C TRP A 48 -37.36 9.78 19.50
N PHE A 49 -37.24 10.00 20.80
CA PHE A 49 -36.06 9.52 21.52
C PHE A 49 -36.38 9.20 22.98
N ILE A 50 -35.56 8.36 23.58
CA ILE A 50 -35.63 7.97 24.98
C ILE A 50 -34.48 8.64 25.72
N SER A 51 -34.81 9.32 26.80
CA SER A 51 -33.82 9.84 27.72
C SER A 51 -34.19 9.51 29.14
N ASN A 52 -33.29 8.82 29.85
CA ASN A 52 -33.52 8.34 31.22
C ASN A 52 -34.88 7.62 31.37
N PHE A 53 -35.13 6.65 30.45
CA PHE A 53 -36.39 5.88 30.37
C PHE A 53 -37.66 6.68 30.06
N ASN A 54 -37.59 7.98 29.88
CA ASN A 54 -38.70 8.79 29.43
C ASN A 54 -38.72 8.91 27.91
N LEU A 55 -39.91 8.84 27.33
CA LEU A 55 -40.15 8.99 25.93
C LEU A 55 -40.38 10.46 25.56
N PHE A 56 -39.70 10.94 24.55
CA PHE A 56 -39.80 12.29 24.01
C PHE A 56 -40.09 12.28 22.53
N LYS A 57 -40.87 13.28 22.11
CA LYS A 57 -41.08 13.60 20.69
C LYS A 57 -40.63 15.03 20.44
N TYR A 58 -39.77 15.22 19.48
CA TYR A 58 -39.30 16.54 19.05
C TYR A 58 -39.77 16.81 17.61
N ASP A 59 -40.58 17.82 17.43
CA ASP A 59 -40.97 18.32 16.15
C ASP A 59 -39.83 19.21 15.61
N ILE A 60 -39.16 18.76 14.55
CA ILE A 60 -38.00 19.47 14.00
C ILE A 60 -38.40 20.81 13.34
N VAL A 61 -39.61 20.91 12.80
CA VAL A 61 -40.10 22.12 12.11
C VAL A 61 -40.48 23.21 13.11
N THR A 62 -41.25 22.84 14.12
CA THR A 62 -41.74 23.79 15.13
C THR A 62 -40.82 23.95 16.34
N SER A 63 -39.75 23.12 16.41
CA SER A 63 -38.84 23.04 17.57
C SER A 63 -39.56 22.73 18.91
N ARG A 64 -40.73 22.10 18.86
CA ARG A 64 -41.51 21.75 20.03
C ARG A 64 -41.11 20.39 20.56
N LEU A 65 -40.83 20.32 21.86
CA LEU A 65 -40.53 19.09 22.58
C LEU A 65 -41.76 18.68 23.41
N GLU A 66 -42.19 17.44 23.24
CA GLU A 66 -43.25 16.80 24.01
C GLU A 66 -42.67 15.61 24.78
N GLN A 67 -43.05 15.50 26.06
CA GLN A 67 -42.72 14.36 26.92
C GLN A 67 -43.97 13.53 27.14
N PHE A 68 -43.82 12.21 27.01
CA PHE A 68 -44.91 11.28 27.27
C PHE A 68 -44.63 10.48 28.54
N ASN A 69 -45.56 10.65 29.51
CA ASN A 69 -45.58 9.86 30.73
C ASN A 69 -46.85 9.00 30.69
N VAL A 70 -46.72 7.74 30.43
CA VAL A 70 -47.86 6.80 30.36
C VAL A 70 -47.93 5.99 31.65
N GLY A 71 -48.75 6.45 32.58
CA GLY A 71 -48.99 5.79 33.86
C GLY A 71 -47.81 5.82 34.84
N ASN A 72 -47.96 5.17 36.00
CA ASN A 72 -46.94 5.19 37.06
C ASN A 72 -45.66 4.38 36.80
N TYR A 73 -45.56 3.66 35.65
CA TYR A 73 -44.44 2.73 35.36
C TYR A 73 -44.09 2.64 33.90
N PHE A 74 -44.22 3.73 33.13
CA PHE A 74 -43.79 3.73 31.72
C PHE A 74 -42.28 4.04 31.61
N GLU A 75 -41.48 3.02 31.66
CA GLU A 75 -40.05 3.10 31.44
C GLU A 75 -39.75 2.61 30.04
N ALA A 76 -39.56 3.53 29.10
CA ALA A 76 -39.28 3.22 27.71
C ALA A 76 -37.86 2.66 27.55
N THR A 77 -37.72 1.58 26.78
CA THR A 77 -36.42 0.91 26.50
C THR A 77 -35.99 1.02 25.07
N SER A 78 -36.92 0.90 24.11
CA SER A 78 -36.60 1.00 22.68
C SER A 78 -37.78 1.59 21.89
N ILE A 79 -37.50 2.09 20.69
CA ILE A 79 -38.49 2.69 19.79
C ILE A 79 -38.33 2.08 18.38
N CYS A 80 -39.43 1.78 17.73
CA CYS A 80 -39.43 1.55 16.28
C CYS A 80 -40.59 2.29 15.60
N THR A 81 -40.44 2.57 14.31
CA THR A 81 -41.46 3.25 13.51
C THR A 81 -41.77 2.39 12.31
N LEU A 82 -43.03 2.17 12.02
CA LEU A 82 -43.47 1.39 10.87
C LEU A 82 -43.76 2.31 9.65
N ALA A 83 -43.86 1.71 8.49
CA ALA A 83 -44.17 2.42 7.23
C ALA A 83 -45.55 3.09 7.25
N ASP A 84 -46.49 2.60 8.09
CA ASP A 84 -47.83 3.18 8.29
C ASP A 84 -47.83 4.41 9.20
N SER A 85 -46.65 4.91 9.60
CA SER A 85 -46.44 6.02 10.54
C SER A 85 -46.76 5.69 12.00
N SER A 86 -47.07 4.46 12.34
CA SER A 86 -47.24 4.10 13.74
C SER A 86 -45.88 4.05 14.46
N VAL A 87 -45.87 4.56 15.66
CA VAL A 87 -44.70 4.55 16.56
C VAL A 87 -44.97 3.53 17.66
N TRP A 88 -43.99 2.63 17.82
CA TRP A 88 -44.06 1.59 18.82
C TRP A 88 -42.89 1.73 19.80
N VAL A 89 -43.18 1.51 21.05
CA VAL A 89 -42.24 1.71 22.17
C VAL A 89 -42.29 0.50 23.08
N SER A 90 -41.16 -0.04 23.44
CA SER A 90 -41.08 -1.08 24.46
C SER A 90 -40.86 -0.49 25.84
N THR A 91 -41.26 -1.22 26.84
CA THR A 91 -41.06 -0.86 28.26
C THR A 91 -40.15 -1.86 28.97
N SER A 92 -39.60 -1.44 30.12
CA SER A 92 -38.79 -2.32 30.99
C SER A 92 -39.60 -3.47 31.58
N SER A 93 -40.93 -3.33 31.64
CA SER A 93 -41.87 -4.36 32.13
C SER A 93 -42.28 -5.38 31.06
N GLY A 94 -41.79 -5.21 29.79
CA GLY A 94 -42.13 -6.15 28.73
C GLY A 94 -43.40 -5.83 27.94
N GLN A 95 -43.91 -4.64 28.09
CA GLN A 95 -45.06 -4.16 27.30
C GLN A 95 -44.55 -3.58 25.98
N LEU A 96 -45.29 -3.80 24.91
CA LEU A 96 -45.13 -3.14 23.62
C LEU A 96 -46.27 -2.16 23.43
N GLU A 97 -45.97 -0.87 23.38
CA GLU A 97 -46.91 0.22 23.36
C GLU A 97 -47.01 0.84 21.97
N LYS A 98 -48.20 0.83 21.39
CA LYS A 98 -48.49 1.51 20.10
C LYS A 98 -49.04 2.92 20.36
N TYR A 99 -48.37 3.92 19.89
CA TYR A 99 -48.83 5.31 19.91
C TYR A 99 -49.86 5.58 18.80
N ASP A 100 -51.05 6.09 19.19
CA ASP A 100 -52.06 6.61 18.27
C ASP A 100 -51.93 8.13 18.19
N PRO A 101 -51.46 8.66 17.04
CA PRO A 101 -51.28 10.13 16.87
C PRO A 101 -52.59 10.92 16.79
N ARG A 102 -53.77 10.25 16.65
CA ARG A 102 -55.09 10.92 16.62
C ARG A 102 -55.61 11.15 18.02
N THR A 103 -55.42 10.18 18.91
CA THR A 103 -55.92 10.28 20.28
C THR A 103 -54.84 10.71 21.28
N GLY A 104 -53.57 10.69 20.86
CA GLY A 104 -52.43 10.94 21.75
C GLY A 104 -52.23 9.87 22.81
N ARG A 105 -52.82 8.68 22.65
CA ARG A 105 -52.81 7.58 23.64
C ARG A 105 -51.99 6.40 23.15
N PHE A 106 -51.57 5.61 24.14
CA PHE A 106 -50.88 4.34 23.90
C PHE A 106 -51.83 3.17 24.10
N THR A 107 -51.64 2.12 23.26
CA THR A 107 -52.29 0.82 23.43
C THR A 107 -51.21 -0.22 23.68
N GLY A 108 -51.28 -0.88 24.84
CA GLY A 108 -50.26 -1.84 25.31
C GLY A 108 -50.58 -3.28 24.90
N PHE A 109 -49.52 -4.02 24.58
CA PHE A 109 -49.54 -5.48 24.31
C PHE A 109 -48.49 -6.14 25.17
N ASP A 110 -48.89 -7.16 25.94
CA ASP A 110 -48.00 -7.94 26.78
C ASP A 110 -47.34 -9.07 25.99
N LEU A 111 -46.00 -8.99 25.79
CA LEU A 111 -45.21 -9.98 25.07
C LEU A 111 -44.76 -11.18 25.93
N PHE A 112 -45.08 -11.16 27.23
CA PHE A 112 -44.59 -12.16 28.17
C PHE A 112 -45.71 -12.82 28.96
N SER A 113 -46.94 -12.66 28.52
CA SER A 113 -48.13 -13.24 29.18
C SER A 113 -48.04 -14.75 29.36
N HIS A 114 -47.28 -15.43 28.53
CA HIS A 114 -47.10 -16.89 28.60
C HIS A 114 -45.71 -17.31 29.11
N SER A 115 -44.86 -16.35 29.50
CA SER A 115 -43.50 -16.58 30.02
C SER A 115 -43.49 -16.93 31.51
N PRO A 116 -42.57 -17.78 32.01
CA PRO A 116 -42.39 -18.03 33.41
C PRO A 116 -42.09 -16.75 34.19
N ARG A 117 -42.70 -16.51 35.33
CA ARG A 117 -42.54 -15.28 36.15
C ARG A 117 -41.10 -15.05 36.67
N SER A 118 -40.21 -16.01 36.52
CA SER A 118 -38.83 -15.93 37.00
C SER A 118 -37.85 -15.38 35.97
N VAL A 119 -38.31 -14.99 34.79
CA VAL A 119 -37.45 -14.55 33.68
C VAL A 119 -37.59 -13.04 33.50
N SER A 120 -36.54 -12.35 33.14
CA SER A 120 -36.59 -10.91 32.87
C SER A 120 -37.50 -10.62 31.67
N ASN A 121 -38.36 -9.62 31.81
CA ASN A 121 -39.21 -9.13 30.72
C ASN A 121 -38.58 -7.93 30.00
N TRP A 122 -37.29 -7.68 30.20
CA TRP A 122 -36.60 -6.56 29.59
C TRP A 122 -36.47 -6.69 28.09
N ILE A 123 -37.03 -5.72 27.37
CA ILE A 123 -36.92 -5.59 25.93
C ILE A 123 -35.75 -4.65 25.62
N GLU A 124 -34.75 -5.16 24.93
CA GLU A 124 -33.51 -4.45 24.58
C GLU A 124 -33.67 -3.59 23.32
N ASN A 125 -34.28 -4.18 22.28
CA ASN A 125 -34.42 -3.47 21.01
C ASN A 125 -35.67 -3.87 20.23
N LEU A 126 -36.24 -2.91 19.53
CA LEU A 126 -37.35 -3.07 18.60
C LEU A 126 -36.87 -2.77 17.17
N TYR A 127 -37.27 -3.60 16.23
CA TYR A 127 -36.95 -3.40 14.82
C TYR A 127 -38.19 -3.66 13.95
N ALA A 128 -38.59 -2.68 13.15
CA ALA A 128 -39.69 -2.81 12.21
C ALA A 128 -39.20 -3.55 10.95
N THR A 129 -39.83 -4.65 10.61
CA THR A 129 -39.53 -5.41 9.39
C THR A 129 -40.27 -4.81 8.20
N ALA A 130 -39.78 -5.12 6.99
CA ALA A 130 -40.36 -4.56 5.75
C ALA A 130 -41.83 -5.02 5.51
N ASP A 131 -42.25 -6.16 6.06
CA ASP A 131 -43.60 -6.70 6.00
C ASP A 131 -44.55 -6.14 7.09
N GLY A 132 -44.06 -5.18 7.88
CA GLY A 132 -44.85 -4.47 8.90
C GLY A 132 -44.97 -5.21 10.26
N ASN A 133 -44.20 -6.27 10.48
CA ASN A 133 -44.03 -6.91 11.79
C ASN A 133 -42.94 -6.21 12.62
N ILE A 134 -42.85 -6.56 13.90
CA ILE A 134 -41.81 -6.02 14.80
C ILE A 134 -40.97 -7.18 15.34
N LEU A 135 -39.65 -7.13 15.10
CA LEU A 135 -38.72 -7.98 15.82
C LEU A 135 -38.42 -7.37 17.19
N VAL A 136 -38.51 -8.19 18.20
CA VAL A 136 -38.30 -7.81 19.58
C VAL A 136 -37.14 -8.58 20.16
N GLY A 137 -36.05 -7.86 20.45
CA GLY A 137 -34.88 -8.40 21.11
C GLY A 137 -35.02 -8.30 22.62
N THR A 138 -34.77 -9.41 23.31
CA THR A 138 -34.86 -9.47 24.76
C THR A 138 -33.50 -9.71 25.40
N SER A 139 -33.37 -9.46 26.68
CA SER A 139 -32.12 -9.63 27.42
C SER A 139 -31.77 -11.12 27.67
N ASN A 140 -32.77 -12.02 27.74
CA ASN A 140 -32.54 -13.43 28.03
C ASN A 140 -33.61 -14.39 27.50
N GLN A 141 -34.56 -13.90 26.73
CA GLN A 141 -35.55 -14.74 26.05
C GLN A 141 -35.42 -14.73 24.52
N GLY A 142 -34.23 -14.33 24.04
CA GLY A 142 -33.93 -14.31 22.63
C GLY A 142 -34.72 -13.31 21.81
N VAL A 143 -35.25 -13.73 20.68
CA VAL A 143 -35.96 -12.89 19.71
C VAL A 143 -37.39 -13.36 19.52
N LYS A 144 -38.32 -12.45 19.61
CA LYS A 144 -39.75 -12.65 19.29
C LYS A 144 -40.10 -11.82 18.04
N ILE A 145 -41.05 -12.31 17.26
CA ILE A 145 -41.66 -11.53 16.17
C ILE A 145 -43.10 -11.20 16.60
N PHE A 146 -43.44 -9.94 16.61
CA PHE A 146 -44.79 -9.45 16.91
C PHE A 146 -45.50 -9.13 15.58
N ASN A 147 -46.64 -9.78 15.36
CA ASN A 147 -47.52 -9.50 14.22
C ASN A 147 -48.42 -8.30 14.58
N THR A 148 -48.18 -7.17 13.94
CA THR A 148 -48.92 -5.93 14.22
C THR A 148 -50.38 -5.95 13.77
N ALA A 149 -50.75 -6.82 12.83
CA ALA A 149 -52.12 -6.99 12.33
C ALA A 149 -52.95 -7.96 13.20
N GLY A 150 -52.34 -9.05 13.66
CA GLY A 150 -53.01 -10.04 14.54
C GLY A 150 -52.88 -9.74 16.02
N ALA A 151 -52.04 -8.83 16.39
CA ALA A 151 -51.70 -8.51 17.77
C ALA A 151 -51.21 -9.75 18.58
N ASP A 152 -50.53 -10.63 17.93
CA ASP A 152 -49.95 -11.85 18.50
C ASP A 152 -48.40 -11.90 18.28
N TYR A 153 -47.71 -12.74 19.03
CA TYR A 153 -46.29 -12.90 18.91
C TYR A 153 -45.87 -14.37 18.85
N LYS A 154 -44.65 -14.58 18.26
CA LYS A 154 -44.03 -15.93 18.20
C LYS A 154 -42.55 -15.81 18.56
N ASP A 155 -42.03 -16.84 19.22
CA ASP A 155 -40.61 -16.98 19.46
C ASP A 155 -39.92 -17.43 18.17
N VAL A 156 -38.81 -16.76 17.82
CA VAL A 156 -38.07 -16.97 16.59
C VAL A 156 -36.71 -17.60 16.87
N LEU A 157 -35.98 -17.07 17.82
CA LEU A 157 -34.66 -17.52 18.20
C LEU A 157 -34.57 -17.42 19.74
N THR A 158 -34.63 -18.55 20.44
CA THR A 158 -34.77 -18.56 21.91
C THR A 158 -33.44 -18.89 22.61
N TYR A 159 -32.75 -19.92 22.11
CA TYR A 159 -31.53 -20.44 22.73
C TYR A 159 -30.39 -20.58 21.73
N ASN A 160 -29.16 -20.44 22.24
CA ASN A 160 -27.96 -20.84 21.54
C ASN A 160 -27.93 -22.37 21.31
N PRO A 161 -27.07 -22.87 20.39
CA PRO A 161 -26.90 -24.31 20.18
C PRO A 161 -26.51 -25.12 21.43
N ASP A 162 -25.91 -24.48 22.42
CA ASP A 162 -25.52 -25.03 23.71
C ASP A 162 -26.61 -24.88 24.81
N HIS A 163 -27.81 -24.47 24.43
CA HIS A 163 -28.96 -24.22 25.30
C HIS A 163 -28.80 -23.06 26.29
N THR A 164 -27.81 -22.18 26.08
CA THR A 164 -27.70 -20.89 26.81
C THR A 164 -28.69 -19.88 26.27
N GLU A 165 -29.05 -18.90 27.08
CA GLU A 165 -29.97 -17.83 26.71
C GLU A 165 -29.33 -16.90 25.66
N ILE A 166 -30.16 -16.32 24.81
CA ILE A 166 -29.74 -15.34 23.79
C ILE A 166 -30.12 -13.96 24.26
N PHE A 167 -29.14 -13.08 24.34
CA PHE A 167 -29.32 -11.65 24.50
C PHE A 167 -29.24 -10.94 23.15
N ALA A 168 -30.40 -10.50 22.64
CA ALA A 168 -30.48 -9.86 21.31
C ALA A 168 -30.41 -8.34 21.44
N ARG A 169 -29.33 -7.75 20.83
CA ARG A 169 -28.98 -6.34 20.96
C ARG A 169 -29.47 -5.47 19.81
N ASN A 170 -29.38 -5.94 18.59
CA ASN A 170 -29.68 -5.15 17.40
C ASN A 170 -30.13 -6.03 16.24
N PHE A 171 -30.79 -5.41 15.26
CA PHE A 171 -31.30 -6.06 14.07
C PHE A 171 -30.97 -5.27 12.83
N LEU A 172 -30.80 -5.98 11.73
CA LEU A 172 -30.66 -5.38 10.41
C LEU A 172 -31.31 -6.32 9.37
N GLN A 173 -32.38 -5.88 8.74
CA GLN A 173 -32.96 -6.59 7.61
C GLN A 173 -32.18 -6.24 6.34
N THR A 174 -31.61 -7.26 5.68
CA THR A 174 -30.78 -7.12 4.49
C THR A 174 -31.55 -7.35 3.21
N SER A 175 -32.56 -8.22 3.27
CA SER A 175 -33.49 -8.53 2.17
C SER A 175 -34.92 -8.71 2.71
N ALA A 176 -35.87 -9.04 1.85
CA ALA A 176 -37.26 -9.28 2.27
C ALA A 176 -37.38 -10.43 3.30
N SER A 177 -36.51 -11.43 3.22
CA SER A 177 -36.54 -12.60 4.10
C SER A 177 -35.38 -12.66 5.10
N GLU A 178 -34.23 -12.05 4.80
CA GLU A 178 -33.02 -12.20 5.60
C GLU A 178 -32.90 -11.09 6.66
N CYS A 179 -32.74 -11.50 7.89
CA CYS A 179 -32.50 -10.61 9.02
C CYS A 179 -31.25 -11.01 9.79
N TRP A 180 -30.38 -10.04 10.04
CA TRP A 180 -29.18 -10.17 10.86
C TRP A 180 -29.51 -9.74 12.29
N ILE A 181 -29.16 -10.58 13.25
CA ILE A 181 -29.45 -10.41 14.67
C ILE A 181 -28.12 -10.33 15.42
N ALA A 182 -27.83 -9.18 16.01
CA ALA A 182 -26.67 -8.97 16.88
C ALA A 182 -26.97 -9.47 18.29
N THR A 183 -26.08 -10.30 18.81
CA THR A 183 -26.25 -10.88 20.15
C THR A 183 -24.94 -10.85 20.94
N GLU A 184 -25.01 -11.20 22.23
CA GLU A 184 -23.83 -11.45 23.08
C GLU A 184 -23.10 -12.76 22.70
N SER A 185 -23.73 -13.58 21.86
CA SER A 185 -23.19 -14.91 21.44
C SER A 185 -22.71 -14.90 19.99
N GLY A 186 -22.71 -13.76 19.31
CA GLY A 186 -22.35 -13.61 17.90
C GLY A 186 -23.46 -13.01 17.06
N ILE A 187 -23.45 -13.30 15.78
CA ILE A 187 -24.43 -12.83 14.81
C ILE A 187 -25.25 -14.03 14.32
N TYR A 188 -26.54 -13.91 14.38
CA TYR A 188 -27.46 -14.86 13.77
C TYR A 188 -28.01 -14.25 12.48
N ILE A 189 -27.85 -14.98 11.37
CA ILE A 189 -28.48 -14.64 10.10
C ILE A 189 -29.68 -15.55 9.95
N TYR A 190 -30.87 -14.96 10.08
CA TYR A 190 -32.13 -15.66 10.14
C TYR A 190 -32.98 -15.38 8.90
N ASP A 191 -33.46 -16.44 8.23
CA ASP A 191 -34.43 -16.31 7.14
C ASP A 191 -35.86 -16.38 7.72
N LEU A 192 -36.60 -15.26 7.57
CA LEU A 192 -37.95 -15.10 8.07
C LEU A 192 -38.98 -16.05 7.44
N ASN A 193 -38.71 -16.57 6.22
CA ASN A 193 -39.61 -17.46 5.48
C ASN A 193 -39.30 -18.93 5.76
N THR A 194 -38.03 -19.35 5.57
CA THR A 194 -37.61 -20.75 5.73
C THR A 194 -37.33 -21.11 7.17
N ARG A 195 -37.07 -20.09 8.04
CA ARG A 195 -36.62 -20.24 9.42
C ARG A 195 -35.24 -20.88 9.56
N GLU A 196 -34.49 -20.95 8.49
CA GLU A 196 -33.09 -21.34 8.55
C GLU A 196 -32.27 -20.29 9.25
N CYS A 197 -31.29 -20.73 10.02
CA CYS A 197 -30.44 -19.84 10.81
C CYS A 197 -28.98 -20.20 10.67
N THR A 198 -28.16 -19.22 10.29
CA THR A 198 -26.69 -19.33 10.30
C THR A 198 -26.14 -18.56 11.48
N HIS A 199 -25.26 -19.17 12.26
CA HIS A 199 -24.65 -18.57 13.42
C HIS A 199 -23.17 -18.23 13.15
N LEU A 200 -22.86 -16.94 13.12
CA LEU A 200 -21.48 -16.43 13.02
C LEU A 200 -20.99 -16.09 14.43
N HIS A 201 -19.96 -16.77 14.88
CA HIS A 201 -19.38 -16.56 16.20
C HIS A 201 -17.85 -16.54 16.12
N LYS A 202 -17.20 -16.01 17.16
CA LYS A 202 -15.75 -15.99 17.26
C LYS A 202 -15.22 -17.41 17.43
N GLU A 203 -14.35 -17.79 16.53
CA GLU A 203 -13.59 -19.03 16.58
C GLU A 203 -12.12 -18.72 16.79
N TYR A 204 -11.55 -19.09 17.92
CA TYR A 204 -10.17 -18.76 18.28
C TYR A 204 -9.12 -19.36 17.34
N THR A 205 -9.48 -20.43 16.64
CA THR A 205 -8.61 -21.09 15.65
C THR A 205 -8.78 -20.53 14.24
N ASN A 206 -9.84 -19.76 14.00
CA ASN A 206 -10.15 -19.17 12.71
C ASN A 206 -9.95 -17.64 12.74
N PRO A 207 -8.84 -17.13 12.17
CA PRO A 207 -8.57 -15.70 12.16
C PRO A 207 -9.52 -14.89 11.26
N TYR A 208 -10.39 -15.57 10.51
CA TYR A 208 -11.39 -14.96 9.63
C TYR A 208 -12.80 -14.98 10.23
N SER A 209 -12.99 -15.52 11.44
CA SER A 209 -14.22 -15.40 12.20
C SER A 209 -14.41 -13.98 12.72
N ILE A 210 -15.61 -13.66 13.21
CA ILE A 210 -15.84 -12.35 13.83
C ILE A 210 -14.87 -12.11 15.00
N SER A 211 -14.50 -10.86 15.19
CA SER A 211 -13.48 -10.47 16.18
C SER A 211 -13.90 -10.65 17.63
N ASP A 212 -15.22 -10.61 17.88
CA ASP A 212 -15.81 -10.78 19.21
C ASP A 212 -17.27 -11.25 19.10
N ASN A 213 -17.74 -12.04 20.07
CA ASN A 213 -19.11 -12.51 20.12
C ASN A 213 -20.12 -11.46 20.55
N ALA A 214 -19.71 -10.51 21.39
CA ALA A 214 -20.60 -9.45 21.86
C ALA A 214 -20.81 -8.39 20.77
N VAL A 215 -21.80 -8.59 19.91
CA VAL A 215 -22.13 -7.70 18.81
C VAL A 215 -23.24 -6.73 19.22
N TYR A 216 -22.99 -5.44 19.10
CA TYR A 216 -23.86 -4.39 19.63
C TYR A 216 -24.65 -3.62 18.58
N SER A 217 -24.09 -3.47 17.38
CA SER A 217 -24.71 -2.62 16.37
C SER A 217 -24.41 -3.08 14.97
N PHE A 218 -25.34 -2.78 14.06
CA PHE A 218 -25.16 -2.92 12.64
C PHE A 218 -25.32 -1.59 11.90
N CYS A 219 -24.58 -1.44 10.82
CA CYS A 219 -24.77 -0.38 9.86
C CYS A 219 -24.63 -0.96 8.46
N LYS A 220 -25.59 -0.66 7.57
CA LYS A 220 -25.52 -1.01 6.16
C LYS A 220 -25.03 0.20 5.38
N ASP A 221 -23.97 0.02 4.63
CA ASP A 221 -23.43 1.11 3.81
C ASP A 221 -24.15 1.21 2.44
N LYS A 222 -23.74 2.19 1.64
CA LYS A 222 -24.31 2.43 0.31
C LYS A 222 -23.93 1.35 -0.71
N GLU A 223 -22.83 0.61 -0.49
CA GLU A 223 -22.46 -0.57 -1.28
C GLU A 223 -23.29 -1.80 -0.89
N GLY A 224 -24.10 -1.68 0.18
CA GLY A 224 -24.88 -2.77 0.75
C GLY A 224 -24.09 -3.66 1.69
N GLY A 225 -22.84 -3.32 1.97
CA GLY A 225 -22.01 -3.98 2.96
C GLY A 225 -22.51 -3.75 4.37
N ILE A 226 -22.28 -4.72 5.25
CA ILE A 226 -22.73 -4.70 6.63
C ILE A 226 -21.55 -4.50 7.56
N TRP A 227 -21.63 -3.47 8.38
CA TRP A 227 -20.70 -3.16 9.45
C TRP A 227 -21.26 -3.64 10.76
N ALA A 228 -20.54 -4.49 11.46
CA ALA A 228 -20.92 -5.00 12.77
C ALA A 228 -19.96 -4.50 13.84
N GLY A 229 -20.46 -3.65 14.72
CA GLY A 229 -19.72 -3.13 15.86
C GLY A 229 -19.78 -4.10 17.04
N THR A 230 -18.61 -4.46 17.59
CA THR A 230 -18.48 -5.38 18.72
C THR A 230 -18.00 -4.66 19.96
N TYR A 231 -18.15 -5.27 21.13
CA TYR A 231 -17.80 -4.64 22.41
C TYR A 231 -16.29 -4.49 22.59
N PHE A 232 -15.52 -5.55 22.43
CA PHE A 232 -14.06 -5.53 22.58
C PHE A 232 -13.29 -5.75 21.28
N GLY A 233 -13.91 -6.29 20.24
CA GLY A 233 -13.25 -6.71 19.00
C GLY A 233 -13.16 -5.63 17.92
N GLY A 234 -13.69 -4.42 18.17
CA GLY A 234 -13.74 -3.35 17.16
C GLY A 234 -14.86 -3.55 16.16
N ILE A 235 -14.57 -3.42 14.87
CA ILE A 235 -15.56 -3.43 13.79
C ILE A 235 -15.26 -4.57 12.82
N ASN A 236 -16.29 -5.32 12.44
CA ASN A 236 -16.26 -6.33 11.39
C ASN A 236 -17.02 -5.83 10.15
N TYR A 237 -16.49 -6.08 8.97
CA TYR A 237 -17.10 -5.70 7.71
C TYR A 237 -17.46 -6.94 6.87
N PHE A 238 -18.70 -7.00 6.42
CA PHE A 238 -19.22 -8.02 5.52
C PHE A 238 -19.65 -7.35 4.22
N PRO A 239 -18.95 -7.54 3.10
CA PRO A 239 -19.35 -6.97 1.82
C PRO A 239 -20.67 -7.57 1.33
N GLN A 240 -21.49 -6.78 0.62
CA GLN A 240 -22.81 -7.23 0.09
C GLN A 240 -22.68 -8.42 -0.86
N GLN A 241 -21.63 -8.45 -1.63
CA GLN A 241 -21.27 -9.58 -2.47
C GLN A 241 -19.90 -10.06 -2.03
N PRO A 242 -19.84 -10.96 -1.06
CA PRO A 242 -18.56 -11.58 -0.78
C PRO A 242 -18.11 -12.24 -2.07
N VAL A 243 -16.96 -11.81 -2.58
CA VAL A 243 -16.22 -12.60 -3.53
C VAL A 243 -15.95 -13.91 -2.80
N THR A 244 -16.75 -14.92 -3.06
CA THR A 244 -16.80 -16.12 -2.21
C THR A 244 -15.61 -16.99 -2.57
N PHE A 245 -14.46 -16.67 -2.01
CA PHE A 245 -13.36 -17.61 -1.94
C PHE A 245 -13.63 -18.56 -0.76
N SER A 246 -13.84 -19.83 -1.05
CA SER A 246 -13.73 -20.86 -0.01
C SER A 246 -12.29 -20.92 0.45
N LYS A 247 -12.07 -20.93 1.76
CA LYS A 247 -10.74 -20.83 2.38
C LYS A 247 -10.43 -22.11 3.12
N TYR A 248 -9.29 -22.69 2.86
CA TYR A 248 -8.79 -23.89 3.55
C TYR A 248 -7.42 -23.55 4.13
N PHE A 249 -7.33 -23.59 5.43
CA PHE A 249 -6.11 -23.29 6.20
C PHE A 249 -6.06 -24.23 7.41
N PRO A 250 -4.90 -24.42 8.04
CA PRO A 250 -4.80 -25.31 9.21
C PRO A 250 -5.60 -24.79 10.39
N GLU A 251 -6.56 -25.61 10.86
CA GLU A 251 -7.37 -25.33 12.04
C GLU A 251 -7.06 -26.37 13.11
N LYS A 252 -6.54 -25.93 14.25
CA LYS A 252 -6.18 -26.82 15.33
C LYS A 252 -7.43 -27.50 15.94
N GLY A 253 -7.46 -28.82 15.94
CA GLY A 253 -8.55 -29.61 16.52
C GLY A 253 -9.77 -29.80 15.60
N ARG A 254 -9.69 -29.32 14.35
CA ARG A 254 -10.70 -29.56 13.31
C ARG A 254 -10.14 -30.39 12.15
N ASN A 255 -11.02 -30.99 11.37
CA ASN A 255 -10.63 -31.62 10.13
C ASN A 255 -10.31 -30.51 9.09
N SER A 256 -9.05 -30.30 8.84
CA SER A 256 -8.55 -29.23 7.97
C SER A 256 -7.29 -29.66 7.23
N ILE A 257 -6.85 -28.85 6.28
CA ILE A 257 -5.54 -29.00 5.65
C ILE A 257 -4.44 -28.94 6.73
N SER A 258 -3.38 -29.74 6.56
CA SER A 258 -2.30 -29.86 7.56
C SER A 258 -1.30 -28.69 7.52
N GLY A 259 -1.06 -28.08 6.34
CA GLY A 259 -0.03 -27.08 6.12
C GLY A 259 -0.54 -25.76 5.56
N ASN A 260 0.27 -24.73 5.75
CA ASN A 260 -0.02 -23.39 5.24
C ASN A 260 0.48 -23.16 3.82
N VAL A 261 1.65 -23.73 3.48
CA VAL A 261 2.35 -23.40 2.24
C VAL A 261 1.96 -24.41 1.16
N VAL A 262 0.83 -24.14 0.50
CA VAL A 262 0.29 -25.03 -0.54
C VAL A 262 1.05 -24.84 -1.84
N ARG A 263 1.57 -25.95 -2.41
CA ARG A 263 2.39 -25.93 -3.61
C ARG A 263 1.77 -26.60 -4.81
N GLU A 264 1.31 -27.84 -4.66
CA GLU A 264 0.77 -28.65 -5.77
C GLU A 264 -0.66 -29.04 -5.48
N ILE A 265 -1.49 -29.05 -6.50
CA ILE A 265 -2.91 -29.39 -6.41
C ILE A 265 -3.26 -30.22 -7.64
N ILE A 266 -3.85 -31.38 -7.44
CA ILE A 266 -4.31 -32.25 -8.53
C ILE A 266 -5.57 -33.01 -8.12
N GLU A 267 -6.43 -33.31 -9.10
CA GLU A 267 -7.61 -34.13 -8.92
C GLU A 267 -7.34 -35.57 -9.38
N ASP A 268 -7.77 -36.57 -8.59
CA ASP A 268 -7.71 -37.97 -8.98
C ASP A 268 -8.90 -38.36 -9.84
N ARG A 269 -8.86 -39.60 -10.36
CA ARG A 269 -9.96 -40.15 -11.18
C ARG A 269 -11.28 -40.30 -10.42
N TYR A 270 -11.26 -40.23 -9.10
CA TYR A 270 -12.43 -40.34 -8.23
C TYR A 270 -13.02 -38.97 -7.85
N GLY A 271 -12.44 -37.87 -8.32
CA GLY A 271 -12.87 -36.49 -8.02
C GLY A 271 -12.37 -35.95 -6.68
N ARG A 272 -11.42 -36.64 -6.04
CA ARG A 272 -10.80 -36.15 -4.81
C ARG A 272 -9.57 -35.28 -5.15
N LEU A 273 -9.37 -34.19 -4.41
CA LEU A 273 -8.23 -33.34 -4.57
C LEU A 273 -7.07 -33.81 -3.69
N TRP A 274 -5.89 -33.85 -4.28
CA TRP A 274 -4.64 -34.07 -3.59
C TRP A 274 -3.84 -32.78 -3.56
N ILE A 275 -3.43 -32.40 -2.36
CA ILE A 275 -2.82 -31.11 -2.08
C ILE A 275 -1.49 -31.33 -1.39
N GLY A 276 -0.41 -30.99 -2.06
CA GLY A 276 0.95 -31.03 -1.52
C GLY A 276 1.29 -29.69 -0.85
N THR A 277 1.83 -29.75 0.35
CA THR A 277 2.34 -28.58 1.07
C THR A 277 3.86 -28.66 1.23
N GLU A 278 4.52 -27.51 1.41
CA GLU A 278 5.95 -27.46 1.67
C GLU A 278 6.30 -27.66 3.14
N ASP A 279 5.31 -27.52 4.03
CA ASP A 279 5.49 -27.52 5.48
C ASP A 279 4.90 -28.72 6.21
N ALA A 280 3.88 -29.38 5.66
CA ALA A 280 3.13 -30.37 6.42
C ALA A 280 2.57 -31.55 5.58
N GLY A 281 3.28 -31.97 4.55
CA GLY A 281 3.01 -33.20 3.81
C GLY A 281 1.90 -33.12 2.78
N LEU A 282 1.20 -34.24 2.61
CA LEU A 282 0.18 -34.45 1.58
C LEU A 282 -1.21 -34.46 2.22
N ASN A 283 -2.15 -33.83 1.57
CA ASN A 283 -3.57 -33.77 2.00
C ASN A 283 -4.46 -34.26 0.88
N GLN A 284 -5.49 -35.00 1.24
CA GLN A 284 -6.58 -35.39 0.35
C GLN A 284 -7.84 -34.66 0.79
N LEU A 285 -8.49 -33.94 -0.09
CA LEU A 285 -9.78 -33.29 0.14
C LEU A 285 -10.86 -34.07 -0.64
N ASP A 286 -11.83 -34.58 0.06
CA ASP A 286 -13.10 -35.03 -0.55
C ASP A 286 -13.97 -33.79 -0.78
N THR A 287 -14.12 -33.40 -2.04
CA THR A 287 -14.82 -32.16 -2.40
C THR A 287 -16.35 -32.24 -2.17
N ALA A 288 -16.91 -33.44 -2.07
CA ALA A 288 -18.33 -33.66 -1.81
C ALA A 288 -18.66 -33.47 -0.31
N THR A 289 -17.80 -33.97 0.57
CA THR A 289 -18.02 -33.94 2.02
C THR A 289 -17.24 -32.81 2.72
N GLY A 290 -16.25 -32.21 2.07
CA GLY A 290 -15.35 -31.22 2.66
C GLY A 290 -14.33 -31.82 3.63
N GLN A 291 -14.21 -33.13 3.73
CA GLN A 291 -13.32 -33.79 4.68
C GLN A 291 -11.89 -33.92 4.17
N PHE A 292 -10.93 -33.67 5.05
CA PHE A 292 -9.53 -33.88 4.80
C PHE A 292 -9.01 -35.17 5.36
N THR A 293 -8.15 -35.84 4.59
CA THR A 293 -7.28 -36.91 5.10
C THR A 293 -5.84 -36.45 4.93
N ASN A 294 -5.08 -36.39 6.02
CA ASN A 294 -3.73 -35.85 6.04
C ASN A 294 -2.71 -37.01 6.09
N TYR A 295 -1.72 -36.97 5.21
CA TYR A 295 -0.63 -37.95 5.14
C TYR A 295 0.66 -37.24 5.52
N LEU A 296 1.22 -37.64 6.65
CA LEU A 296 2.50 -37.16 7.18
C LEU A 296 3.57 -38.24 7.05
N PRO A 297 4.86 -37.89 7.00
CA PRO A 297 5.93 -38.87 7.04
C PRO A 297 5.88 -39.68 8.34
N THR A 298 5.71 -40.99 8.25
CA THR A 298 5.63 -41.89 9.41
C THR A 298 6.93 -42.63 9.68
N GLY A 299 7.90 -42.50 8.77
CA GLY A 299 9.13 -43.31 8.80
C GLY A 299 8.94 -44.77 8.37
N THR A 300 7.71 -45.17 8.03
CA THR A 300 7.41 -46.52 7.55
C THR A 300 7.67 -46.66 6.05
N LYS A 301 7.82 -47.90 5.55
CA LYS A 301 8.05 -48.13 4.11
C LYS A 301 6.88 -47.72 3.23
N ASP A 302 5.66 -47.80 3.75
CA ASP A 302 4.41 -47.53 3.08
C ASP A 302 3.85 -46.11 3.34
N GLY A 303 4.57 -45.28 4.11
CA GLY A 303 4.32 -43.84 4.32
C GLY A 303 5.07 -42.99 3.32
N ILE A 304 4.63 -41.72 3.15
CA ILE A 304 5.35 -40.73 2.33
C ILE A 304 6.73 -40.44 2.91
N SER A 305 7.70 -40.18 2.04
CA SER A 305 9.09 -40.00 2.42
C SER A 305 9.40 -38.69 3.12
N TYR A 306 8.67 -37.62 2.79
CA TYR A 306 8.95 -36.27 3.31
C TYR A 306 7.70 -35.39 3.36
N SER A 307 7.75 -34.36 4.21
CA SER A 307 6.65 -33.40 4.39
C SER A 307 6.63 -32.26 3.36
N ASN A 308 7.76 -31.99 2.69
CA ASN A 308 7.86 -30.95 1.69
C ASN A 308 7.61 -31.54 0.30
N ILE A 309 6.41 -31.29 -0.26
CA ILE A 309 5.93 -31.85 -1.52
C ILE A 309 6.05 -30.77 -2.62
N HIS A 310 6.77 -31.10 -3.69
CA HIS A 310 7.04 -30.20 -4.82
C HIS A 310 6.39 -30.62 -6.14
N GLY A 311 5.99 -31.84 -6.29
CA GLY A 311 5.34 -32.33 -7.50
C GLY A 311 4.26 -33.35 -7.19
N LEU A 312 3.11 -33.25 -7.85
CA LEU A 312 2.03 -34.23 -7.77
C LEU A 312 1.53 -34.61 -9.17
N LEU A 313 1.27 -35.90 -9.35
CA LEU A 313 0.62 -36.41 -10.55
C LEU A 313 -0.26 -37.59 -10.20
N ALA A 314 -1.56 -37.52 -10.52
CA ALA A 314 -2.51 -38.61 -10.37
C ALA A 314 -2.72 -39.30 -11.73
N THR A 315 -2.40 -40.56 -11.81
CA THR A 315 -2.58 -41.37 -13.03
C THR A 315 -3.13 -42.76 -12.70
N GLY A 316 -4.34 -43.07 -13.20
CA GLY A 316 -5.07 -44.29 -12.82
C GLY A 316 -5.34 -44.38 -11.32
N ASP A 317 -4.84 -45.43 -10.67
CA ASP A 317 -4.90 -45.61 -9.20
C ASP A 317 -3.58 -45.22 -8.48
N GLU A 318 -2.69 -44.59 -9.18
CA GLU A 318 -1.38 -44.12 -8.64
C GLU A 318 -1.34 -42.61 -8.46
N LEU A 319 -0.85 -42.19 -7.31
CA LEU A 319 -0.43 -40.81 -7.04
C LEU A 319 1.08 -40.76 -6.95
N TRP A 320 1.71 -40.03 -7.85
CA TRP A 320 3.14 -39.78 -7.89
C TRP A 320 3.44 -38.51 -7.08
N ILE A 321 4.35 -38.62 -6.14
CA ILE A 321 4.62 -37.57 -5.13
C ILE A 321 6.08 -37.23 -5.18
N GLY A 322 6.42 -36.08 -5.78
CA GLY A 322 7.74 -35.52 -5.82
C GLY A 322 8.06 -34.76 -4.54
N THR A 323 9.15 -35.12 -3.89
CA THR A 323 9.56 -34.48 -2.62
C THR A 323 10.79 -33.59 -2.78
N PHE A 324 10.95 -32.68 -1.83
CA PHE A 324 12.19 -31.93 -1.66
C PHE A 324 13.24 -32.84 -1.00
N GLU A 325 14.30 -33.17 -1.73
CA GLU A 325 15.48 -33.92 -1.27
C GLU A 325 15.28 -35.41 -0.88
N HIS A 326 14.06 -35.98 -0.94
CA HIS A 326 13.80 -37.37 -0.54
C HIS A 326 13.33 -38.27 -1.69
N GLY A 327 13.41 -37.79 -2.93
CA GLY A 327 13.08 -38.55 -4.13
C GLY A 327 11.59 -38.54 -4.48
N LEU A 328 11.15 -39.63 -5.13
CA LEU A 328 9.83 -39.72 -5.71
C LEU A 328 9.10 -40.92 -5.10
N ASP A 329 7.98 -40.72 -4.48
CA ASP A 329 7.07 -41.74 -3.99
C ASP A 329 5.93 -42.01 -4.97
N VAL A 330 5.49 -43.25 -5.08
CA VAL A 330 4.25 -43.61 -5.78
C VAL A 330 3.31 -44.28 -4.77
N MET A 331 2.17 -43.64 -4.56
CA MET A 331 1.14 -44.05 -3.61
C MET A 331 -0.04 -44.69 -4.37
N ASN A 332 -0.60 -45.76 -3.85
CA ASN A 332 -1.90 -46.23 -4.32
C ASN A 332 -3.01 -45.36 -3.72
N ILE A 333 -3.77 -44.71 -4.58
CA ILE A 333 -4.83 -43.75 -4.22
C ILE A 333 -5.96 -44.40 -3.37
N LYS A 334 -6.26 -45.71 -3.60
CA LYS A 334 -7.33 -46.41 -2.86
C LYS A 334 -6.93 -46.77 -1.44
N THR A 335 -5.68 -47.18 -1.26
CA THR A 335 -5.20 -47.63 0.03
C THR A 335 -4.53 -46.55 0.85
N GLY A 336 -4.13 -45.42 0.22
CA GLY A 336 -3.34 -44.38 0.83
C GLY A 336 -1.93 -44.81 1.22
N LYS A 337 -1.38 -45.89 0.63
CA LYS A 337 -0.09 -46.43 0.93
C LYS A 337 0.89 -46.25 -0.21
N VAL A 338 2.10 -45.87 0.11
CA VAL A 338 3.19 -45.84 -0.85
C VAL A 338 3.58 -47.27 -1.27
N ILE A 339 3.61 -47.47 -2.57
CA ILE A 339 3.88 -48.80 -3.19
C ILE A 339 5.24 -48.88 -3.86
N ARG A 340 5.80 -47.73 -4.27
CA ARG A 340 7.12 -47.61 -4.88
C ARG A 340 7.82 -46.33 -4.40
N LYS A 341 9.15 -46.38 -4.30
CA LYS A 341 9.98 -45.23 -3.96
C LYS A 341 11.19 -45.19 -4.89
N TYR A 342 11.48 -44.03 -5.46
CA TYR A 342 12.62 -43.86 -6.33
C TYR A 342 13.55 -42.80 -5.75
N ALA A 343 14.81 -43.15 -5.56
CA ALA A 343 15.86 -42.26 -5.10
C ALA A 343 16.88 -42.05 -6.20
N LYS A 344 17.74 -41.03 -6.04
CA LYS A 344 18.84 -40.74 -6.93
C LYS A 344 19.82 -41.92 -6.96
N GLY A 345 20.37 -42.18 -8.14
CA GLY A 345 21.43 -43.19 -8.34
C GLY A 345 22.42 -42.77 -9.42
N ASN A 346 23.43 -43.60 -9.63
CA ASN A 346 24.49 -43.32 -10.56
C ASN A 346 24.30 -43.98 -11.92
N ASP A 347 23.33 -44.90 -12.04
CA ASP A 347 23.07 -45.63 -13.28
C ASP A 347 22.28 -44.75 -14.28
N SER A 348 22.45 -44.97 -15.55
CA SER A 348 21.87 -44.16 -16.62
C SER A 348 20.33 -44.20 -16.64
N ASN A 349 19.75 -45.21 -16.02
CA ASN A 349 18.31 -45.46 -15.90
C ASN A 349 17.72 -45.00 -14.55
N MET A 350 18.48 -44.21 -13.78
CA MET A 350 18.03 -43.67 -12.49
C MET A 350 18.00 -42.15 -12.53
N LEU A 351 17.19 -41.56 -11.63
CA LEU A 351 17.18 -40.12 -11.36
C LEU A 351 18.55 -39.71 -10.82
N ARG A 352 19.06 -38.54 -11.21
CA ARG A 352 20.31 -37.96 -10.70
C ARG A 352 20.11 -37.05 -9.51
N SER A 353 18.87 -36.73 -9.14
CA SER A 353 18.52 -35.87 -8.01
C SER A 353 17.38 -36.47 -7.23
N ASN A 354 17.41 -36.35 -5.91
CA ASN A 354 16.27 -36.60 -5.04
C ASN A 354 15.31 -35.42 -4.98
N PHE A 355 15.69 -34.29 -5.53
CA PHE A 355 14.86 -33.13 -5.55
C PHE A 355 13.96 -33.14 -6.80
N ILE A 356 12.73 -33.60 -6.63
CA ILE A 356 11.73 -33.71 -7.69
C ILE A 356 10.90 -32.43 -7.67
N TYR A 357 11.00 -31.63 -8.72
CA TYR A 357 10.40 -30.31 -8.74
C TYR A 357 9.03 -30.29 -9.45
N CYS A 358 8.88 -31.04 -10.53
CA CYS A 358 7.62 -31.13 -11.25
C CYS A 358 7.39 -32.52 -11.84
N LEU A 359 6.13 -32.87 -11.99
CA LEU A 359 5.64 -34.09 -12.61
C LEU A 359 4.63 -33.71 -13.70
N TYR A 360 4.71 -34.38 -14.84
CA TYR A 360 3.80 -34.14 -15.95
C TYR A 360 3.47 -35.44 -16.66
N GLN A 361 2.20 -35.62 -17.02
CA GLN A 361 1.75 -36.72 -17.89
C GLN A 361 1.28 -36.14 -19.21
N SER A 362 1.86 -36.60 -20.30
CA SER A 362 1.43 -36.19 -21.64
C SER A 362 0.14 -36.89 -22.06
N ALA A 363 -0.50 -36.37 -23.11
CA ALA A 363 -1.68 -37.00 -23.71
C ALA A 363 -1.41 -38.45 -24.22
N ASP A 364 -0.13 -38.77 -24.50
CA ASP A 364 0.32 -40.08 -24.92
C ASP A 364 0.66 -41.02 -23.73
N ASP A 365 0.24 -40.68 -22.52
CA ASP A 365 0.46 -41.38 -21.26
C ASP A 365 1.97 -41.50 -20.84
N GLU A 366 2.83 -40.62 -21.35
CA GLU A 366 4.24 -40.53 -20.94
C GLU A 366 4.35 -39.70 -19.65
N ILE A 367 4.98 -40.28 -18.62
CA ILE A 367 5.27 -39.57 -17.38
C ILE A 367 6.64 -38.94 -17.47
N MET A 368 6.70 -37.62 -17.26
CA MET A 368 7.93 -36.83 -17.27
C MET A 368 8.17 -36.27 -15.87
N VAL A 369 9.43 -36.28 -15.45
CA VAL A 369 9.90 -35.89 -14.14
C VAL A 369 10.96 -34.80 -14.28
N GLY A 370 10.67 -33.60 -13.78
CA GLY A 370 11.62 -32.50 -13.70
C GLY A 370 12.31 -32.48 -12.33
N THR A 371 13.61 -32.40 -12.35
CA THR A 371 14.46 -32.38 -11.15
C THR A 371 15.43 -31.20 -11.18
N THR A 372 16.18 -30.99 -10.12
CA THR A 372 17.29 -30.02 -10.10
C THR A 372 18.49 -30.45 -10.96
N ILE A 373 18.54 -31.72 -11.37
CA ILE A 373 19.58 -32.25 -12.24
C ILE A 373 18.94 -33.07 -13.35
N GLY A 374 18.48 -32.40 -14.39
CA GLY A 374 17.87 -33.03 -15.55
C GLY A 374 16.37 -33.24 -15.51
N ALA A 375 15.81 -33.53 -16.68
CA ALA A 375 14.44 -33.93 -16.87
C ALA A 375 14.41 -35.36 -17.44
N TYR A 376 13.48 -36.17 -16.99
CA TYR A 376 13.44 -37.61 -17.25
C TYR A 376 12.07 -38.03 -17.74
N ARG A 377 12.05 -39.10 -18.52
CA ARG A 377 10.85 -39.86 -18.88
C ARG A 377 10.85 -41.19 -18.13
N TYR A 378 9.77 -41.52 -17.50
CA TYR A 378 9.55 -42.82 -16.87
C TYR A 378 9.05 -43.85 -17.88
N SER A 379 9.60 -45.06 -17.80
CA SER A 379 9.14 -46.20 -18.56
C SER A 379 8.41 -47.19 -17.69
N ARG A 380 7.10 -47.31 -17.90
CA ARG A 380 6.28 -48.33 -17.17
C ARG A 380 6.71 -49.76 -17.43
N LYS A 381 7.34 -50.00 -18.62
CA LYS A 381 7.74 -51.35 -19.04
C LYS A 381 8.95 -51.86 -18.28
N THR A 382 9.90 -51.03 -18.03
CA THR A 382 11.19 -51.36 -17.39
C THR A 382 11.26 -50.84 -15.95
N ASP A 383 10.30 -50.09 -15.51
CA ASP A 383 10.23 -49.44 -14.20
C ASP A 383 11.45 -48.54 -13.88
N ASP A 384 11.89 -47.78 -14.88
CA ASP A 384 13.12 -46.97 -14.84
C ASP A 384 12.92 -45.59 -15.48
N PHE A 385 14.00 -44.77 -15.44
CA PHE A 385 14.01 -43.40 -15.94
C PHE A 385 15.06 -43.23 -17.04
N SER A 386 14.71 -42.49 -18.07
CA SER A 386 15.65 -42.06 -19.11
C SER A 386 15.61 -40.54 -19.25
N LEU A 387 16.75 -39.93 -19.56
CA LEU A 387 16.81 -38.50 -19.84
C LEU A 387 15.89 -38.13 -21.00
N LEU A 388 15.19 -37.02 -20.86
CA LEU A 388 14.40 -36.45 -21.94
C LEU A 388 15.35 -35.92 -23.04
N PRO A 389 15.14 -36.31 -24.31
CA PRO A 389 15.93 -35.80 -25.42
C PRO A 389 15.92 -34.27 -25.49
N GLY A 390 17.06 -33.67 -25.83
CA GLY A 390 17.19 -32.23 -25.99
C GLY A 390 17.15 -31.40 -24.69
N MET A 391 17.10 -32.07 -23.52
CA MET A 391 17.07 -31.40 -22.20
C MET A 391 18.45 -31.50 -21.53
N PRO A 392 19.16 -30.37 -21.32
CA PRO A 392 20.45 -30.34 -20.62
C PRO A 392 20.40 -30.95 -19.20
N LEU A 393 21.39 -31.76 -18.85
CA LEU A 393 21.44 -32.51 -17.58
C LEU A 393 21.55 -31.59 -16.34
N HIS A 394 22.29 -30.50 -16.45
CA HIS A 394 22.58 -29.64 -15.29
C HIS A 394 21.64 -28.48 -15.14
N ASN A 395 20.43 -28.56 -15.70
CA ASN A 395 19.38 -27.58 -15.52
C ASN A 395 18.39 -28.00 -14.43
N TRP A 396 17.94 -27.04 -13.69
CA TRP A 396 16.86 -27.18 -12.69
C TRP A 396 15.51 -26.94 -13.38
N TYR A 397 14.73 -27.99 -13.58
CA TYR A 397 13.47 -27.96 -14.32
C TYR A 397 12.27 -27.69 -13.41
N THR A 398 11.59 -26.56 -13.64
CA THR A 398 10.49 -26.07 -12.83
C THR A 398 9.10 -26.52 -13.33
N SER A 399 8.96 -26.72 -14.64
CA SER A 399 7.72 -27.13 -15.28
C SER A 399 8.01 -27.79 -16.63
N ILE A 400 7.26 -28.83 -16.95
CA ILE A 400 7.36 -29.54 -18.24
C ILE A 400 5.96 -29.67 -18.84
N VAL A 401 5.83 -29.43 -20.13
CA VAL A 401 4.59 -29.61 -20.90
C VAL A 401 4.96 -30.15 -22.28
N LYS A 402 4.20 -31.13 -22.78
CA LYS A 402 4.23 -31.56 -24.18
C LYS A 402 3.01 -30.97 -24.88
N ASP A 403 3.23 -30.02 -25.80
CA ASP A 403 2.15 -29.35 -26.46
C ASP A 403 1.42 -30.25 -27.48
N LYS A 404 0.30 -29.79 -28.01
CA LYS A 404 -0.52 -30.51 -29.02
C LYS A 404 0.25 -30.80 -30.32
N ASN A 405 1.33 -30.11 -30.61
CA ASN A 405 2.20 -30.32 -31.78
C ASN A 405 3.23 -31.42 -31.52
N GLY A 406 3.39 -31.88 -30.29
CA GLY A 406 4.37 -32.85 -29.85
C GLY A 406 5.72 -32.25 -29.44
N VAL A 407 5.80 -30.94 -29.26
CA VAL A 407 6.98 -30.26 -28.73
C VAL A 407 6.99 -30.33 -27.21
N ILE A 408 8.06 -30.81 -26.63
CA ILE A 408 8.29 -30.80 -25.19
C ILE A 408 8.91 -29.45 -24.82
N TRP A 409 8.25 -28.73 -23.92
CA TRP A 409 8.67 -27.46 -23.36
C TRP A 409 9.05 -27.67 -21.90
N ALA A 410 10.24 -27.26 -21.52
CA ALA A 410 10.76 -27.44 -20.18
C ALA A 410 11.31 -26.11 -19.63
N ALA A 411 10.61 -25.54 -18.70
CA ALA A 411 11.00 -24.32 -18.00
C ALA A 411 12.13 -24.61 -17.00
N THR A 412 12.99 -23.63 -16.78
CA THR A 412 14.12 -23.75 -15.86
C THR A 412 14.19 -22.60 -14.85
N TYR A 413 14.87 -22.87 -13.75
CA TYR A 413 15.18 -21.88 -12.71
C TYR A 413 16.51 -21.18 -13.02
N GLY A 414 16.56 -20.41 -14.13
CA GLY A 414 17.71 -19.55 -14.42
C GLY A 414 18.28 -19.64 -15.82
N ASN A 415 17.84 -20.63 -16.64
CA ASN A 415 18.32 -20.82 -18.02
C ASN A 415 17.18 -20.71 -19.04
N GLY A 416 16.09 -19.95 -18.72
CA GLY A 416 14.95 -19.78 -19.62
C GLY A 416 14.17 -21.06 -19.84
N VAL A 417 13.85 -21.38 -21.10
CA VAL A 417 13.01 -22.50 -21.52
C VAL A 417 13.72 -23.32 -22.55
N ASN A 418 13.89 -24.61 -22.30
CA ASN A 418 14.33 -25.57 -23.29
C ASN A 418 13.12 -26.15 -24.01
N TYR A 419 13.28 -26.42 -25.30
CA TYR A 419 12.26 -27.11 -26.09
C TYR A 419 12.85 -28.24 -26.91
N TYR A 420 12.05 -29.26 -27.21
CA TYR A 420 12.43 -30.37 -28.08
C TYR A 420 11.20 -30.82 -28.88
N ASP A 421 11.31 -30.70 -30.19
CA ASP A 421 10.30 -31.22 -31.12
C ASP A 421 10.55 -32.73 -31.37
N THR A 422 9.62 -33.54 -30.92
CA THR A 422 9.70 -35.01 -30.99
C THR A 422 9.59 -35.52 -32.43
N LYS A 423 8.95 -34.73 -33.32
CA LYS A 423 8.79 -35.10 -34.76
C LYS A 423 10.03 -34.80 -35.57
N THR A 424 10.56 -33.59 -35.44
CA THR A 424 11.76 -33.19 -36.18
C THR A 424 13.05 -33.59 -35.49
N ARG A 425 12.97 -34.00 -34.21
CA ARG A 425 14.12 -34.31 -33.34
C ARG A 425 15.10 -33.14 -33.19
N THR A 426 14.58 -31.91 -33.25
CA THR A 426 15.36 -30.68 -33.07
C THR A 426 14.97 -30.05 -31.76
N GLY A 427 15.89 -29.35 -31.14
CA GLY A 427 15.64 -28.65 -29.87
C GLY A 427 16.47 -27.39 -29.77
N GLY A 428 16.18 -26.59 -28.77
CA GLY A 428 16.87 -25.34 -28.51
C GLY A 428 16.49 -24.77 -27.13
N ASN A 429 16.93 -23.53 -26.92
CA ASN A 429 16.67 -22.79 -25.70
C ASN A 429 16.24 -21.38 -26.03
N PHE A 430 15.27 -20.89 -25.30
CA PHE A 430 14.89 -19.48 -25.25
C PHE A 430 15.29 -18.90 -23.90
N SER A 431 16.04 -17.80 -23.90
CA SER A 431 16.47 -17.08 -22.72
C SER A 431 16.12 -15.60 -22.78
N TYR A 432 16.21 -14.93 -21.65
CA TYR A 432 16.10 -13.48 -21.57
C TYR A 432 17.31 -12.84 -22.27
N GLN A 433 17.04 -11.89 -23.17
CA GLN A 433 18.07 -11.11 -23.83
C GLN A 433 17.90 -9.63 -23.49
N PRO A 434 18.86 -9.01 -22.79
CA PRO A 434 18.82 -7.58 -22.49
C PRO A 434 18.68 -6.74 -23.76
N GLY A 435 17.75 -5.77 -23.73
CA GLY A 435 17.49 -4.89 -24.89
C GLY A 435 16.56 -5.46 -25.97
N LEU A 436 16.32 -6.77 -26.00
CA LEU A 436 15.42 -7.40 -26.97
C LEU A 436 14.00 -7.55 -26.35
N ARG A 437 13.07 -6.70 -26.77
CA ARG A 437 11.70 -6.65 -26.23
C ARG A 437 10.85 -7.90 -26.46
N ASN A 438 11.18 -8.69 -27.46
CA ASN A 438 10.48 -9.90 -27.86
C ASN A 438 11.17 -11.21 -27.46
N SER A 439 12.16 -11.17 -26.57
CA SER A 439 12.69 -12.36 -25.87
C SER A 439 11.87 -12.70 -24.63
N LEU A 440 12.19 -13.78 -23.91
CA LEU A 440 11.63 -14.03 -22.58
C LEU A 440 11.84 -12.81 -21.67
N SER A 441 10.90 -12.55 -20.75
CA SER A 441 11.02 -11.44 -19.82
C SER A 441 12.01 -11.70 -18.68
N HIS A 442 12.33 -12.97 -18.39
CA HIS A 442 13.28 -13.40 -17.36
C HIS A 442 13.68 -14.85 -17.58
N ASP A 443 14.91 -15.24 -17.15
CA ASP A 443 15.43 -16.62 -17.28
C ASP A 443 14.88 -17.58 -16.24
N ARG A 444 14.30 -17.07 -15.13
CA ARG A 444 13.56 -17.89 -14.19
C ARG A 444 12.13 -18.00 -14.64
N VAL A 445 11.77 -19.20 -15.07
CA VAL A 445 10.43 -19.53 -15.56
C VAL A 445 9.79 -20.52 -14.60
N ASN A 446 8.69 -20.14 -13.97
CA ASN A 446 8.05 -20.92 -12.90
C ASN A 446 7.05 -21.96 -13.44
N LYS A 447 6.33 -21.63 -14.52
CA LYS A 447 5.32 -22.49 -15.13
C LYS A 447 5.27 -22.31 -16.63
N VAL A 448 5.11 -23.41 -17.36
CA VAL A 448 4.65 -23.45 -18.75
C VAL A 448 3.19 -23.89 -18.75
N PHE A 449 2.37 -23.24 -19.54
CA PHE A 449 0.95 -23.54 -19.65
C PHE A 449 0.50 -23.43 -21.12
N GLU A 450 -0.17 -24.47 -21.65
CA GLU A 450 -0.83 -24.43 -22.94
C GLU A 450 -2.32 -24.15 -22.73
N ASP A 451 -2.83 -23.06 -23.32
CA ASP A 451 -4.25 -22.73 -23.23
C ASP A 451 -5.12 -23.55 -24.19
N SER A 452 -6.42 -23.43 -24.07
CA SER A 452 -7.40 -24.15 -24.90
C SER A 452 -7.30 -23.81 -26.40
N TYR A 453 -6.71 -22.66 -26.75
CA TYR A 453 -6.42 -22.27 -28.13
C TYR A 453 -5.09 -22.84 -28.65
N GLY A 454 -4.28 -23.45 -27.79
CA GLY A 454 -2.93 -23.94 -28.12
C GLY A 454 -1.84 -22.87 -28.03
N ASN A 455 -2.09 -21.72 -27.41
CA ASN A 455 -1.06 -20.76 -27.12
C ASN A 455 -0.24 -21.22 -25.91
N LEU A 456 1.07 -21.03 -25.97
CA LEU A 456 1.97 -21.32 -24.86
C LEU A 456 2.25 -20.07 -24.06
N TRP A 457 2.04 -20.20 -22.76
CA TRP A 457 2.23 -19.15 -21.77
C TRP A 457 3.33 -19.53 -20.80
N PHE A 458 4.16 -18.56 -20.44
CA PHE A 458 5.30 -18.75 -19.54
C PHE A 458 5.17 -17.78 -18.36
N ALA A 459 4.99 -18.34 -17.18
CA ALA A 459 5.03 -17.60 -15.93
C ALA A 459 6.48 -17.34 -15.55
N THR A 460 6.93 -16.10 -15.54
CA THR A 460 8.31 -15.74 -15.20
C THR A 460 8.39 -14.78 -14.02
N GLU A 461 9.58 -14.57 -13.47
CA GLU A 461 9.82 -13.55 -12.45
C GLU A 461 9.88 -12.11 -13.03
N GLY A 462 9.88 -11.97 -14.36
CA GLY A 462 9.87 -10.67 -15.05
C GLY A 462 8.57 -10.34 -15.78
N GLY A 463 7.53 -11.17 -15.65
CA GLY A 463 6.22 -10.98 -16.28
C GLY A 463 5.65 -12.28 -16.85
N LEU A 464 4.48 -12.16 -17.45
CA LEU A 464 3.84 -13.21 -18.21
C LEU A 464 4.31 -13.10 -19.67
N CYS A 465 4.71 -14.20 -20.27
CA CYS A 465 5.09 -14.26 -21.68
C CYS A 465 4.17 -15.19 -22.45
N ARG A 466 3.72 -14.76 -23.65
CA ARG A 466 3.09 -15.64 -24.63
C ARG A 466 4.08 -15.91 -25.75
N TYR A 467 4.25 -17.17 -26.14
CA TYR A 467 5.08 -17.55 -27.25
C TYR A 467 4.36 -17.30 -28.59
N GLU A 468 5.08 -16.70 -29.52
CA GLU A 468 4.64 -16.48 -30.89
C GLU A 468 5.43 -17.41 -31.82
N PRO A 469 4.80 -18.46 -32.38
CA PRO A 469 5.48 -19.44 -33.19
C PRO A 469 6.15 -18.86 -34.47
N ARG A 470 5.62 -17.76 -34.96
CA ARG A 470 6.18 -16.96 -36.05
C ARG A 470 6.19 -15.50 -35.63
N PRO A 471 7.34 -14.89 -35.33
CA PRO A 471 8.74 -15.20 -35.74
C PRO A 471 9.59 -15.87 -34.62
N HIS A 472 9.09 -16.81 -33.82
CA HIS A 472 9.79 -17.44 -32.69
C HIS A 472 10.17 -16.42 -31.60
N SER A 473 9.20 -15.69 -31.12
CA SER A 473 9.40 -14.58 -30.16
C SER A 473 8.38 -14.63 -29.05
N PHE A 474 8.44 -13.66 -28.16
CA PHE A 474 7.53 -13.58 -27.01
C PHE A 474 6.83 -12.22 -26.94
N THR A 475 5.52 -12.25 -26.69
CA THR A 475 4.76 -11.09 -26.24
C THR A 475 4.81 -11.05 -24.72
N ARG A 476 5.25 -9.92 -24.14
CA ARG A 476 5.42 -9.77 -22.70
C ARG A 476 4.27 -8.94 -22.10
N TYR A 477 3.75 -9.40 -20.98
CA TYR A 477 2.77 -8.69 -20.16
C TYR A 477 3.39 -8.45 -18.78
N THR A 478 3.44 -7.19 -18.37
CA THR A 478 4.08 -6.74 -17.13
C THR A 478 3.13 -5.86 -16.32
N THR A 479 3.61 -5.23 -15.26
CA THR A 479 2.86 -4.21 -14.51
C THR A 479 2.41 -3.04 -15.39
N ALA A 480 3.11 -2.74 -16.48
CA ALA A 480 2.69 -1.75 -17.47
C ALA A 480 1.41 -2.18 -18.24
N ALA A 481 1.13 -3.49 -18.32
CA ALA A 481 -0.08 -4.06 -18.91
C ALA A 481 -1.21 -4.31 -17.87
N GLY A 482 -1.05 -3.80 -16.63
CA GLY A 482 -2.04 -3.90 -15.57
C GLY A 482 -1.85 -5.09 -14.61
N LEU A 483 -0.77 -5.86 -14.70
CA LEU A 483 -0.47 -6.90 -13.71
C LEU A 483 -0.07 -6.25 -12.37
N PRO A 484 -0.48 -6.79 -11.22
CA PRO A 484 -0.12 -6.25 -9.90
C PRO A 484 1.36 -6.51 -9.55
N SER A 485 1.95 -7.53 -10.17
CA SER A 485 3.36 -7.92 -9.99
C SER A 485 3.89 -8.54 -11.27
N ASN A 486 5.18 -8.34 -11.55
CA ASN A 486 5.88 -9.05 -12.62
C ASN A 486 6.25 -10.48 -12.21
N PHE A 487 6.20 -10.81 -10.93
CA PHE A 487 6.53 -12.13 -10.44
C PHE A 487 5.31 -13.05 -10.57
N ILE A 488 5.27 -13.83 -11.63
CA ILE A 488 4.17 -14.76 -11.94
C ILE A 488 4.53 -16.15 -11.41
N LEU A 489 3.61 -16.74 -10.64
CA LEU A 489 3.86 -17.97 -9.90
C LEU A 489 3.21 -19.20 -10.56
N SER A 490 1.94 -19.07 -10.96
CA SER A 490 1.22 -20.15 -11.65
C SER A 490 0.10 -19.61 -12.55
N ILE A 491 -0.40 -20.44 -13.44
CA ILE A 491 -1.43 -20.13 -14.42
C ILE A 491 -2.42 -21.28 -14.49
N ALA A 492 -3.70 -20.98 -14.57
CA ALA A 492 -4.76 -21.92 -14.93
C ALA A 492 -5.81 -21.25 -15.81
N GLU A 493 -6.48 -22.00 -16.68
CA GLU A 493 -7.55 -21.49 -17.56
C GLU A 493 -8.92 -21.91 -17.04
N ASP A 494 -9.88 -20.98 -17.06
CA ASP A 494 -11.26 -21.29 -16.70
C ASP A 494 -12.12 -21.77 -17.88
N GLY A 495 -13.38 -22.13 -17.62
CA GLY A 495 -14.33 -22.59 -18.63
C GLY A 495 -14.73 -21.51 -19.67
N ASN A 496 -14.44 -20.23 -19.38
CA ASN A 496 -14.72 -19.09 -20.25
C ASN A 496 -13.47 -18.62 -21.01
N ARG A 497 -12.42 -19.46 -21.02
CA ARG A 497 -11.16 -19.19 -21.73
C ARG A 497 -10.45 -17.92 -21.26
N ARG A 498 -10.45 -17.70 -19.94
CA ARG A 498 -9.68 -16.65 -19.27
C ARG A 498 -8.56 -17.30 -18.48
N LEU A 499 -7.41 -16.66 -18.44
CA LEU A 499 -6.31 -17.10 -17.57
C LEU A 499 -6.50 -16.50 -16.16
N TRP A 500 -6.36 -17.36 -15.20
CA TRP A 500 -6.22 -16.99 -13.81
C TRP A 500 -4.77 -17.15 -13.42
N ILE A 501 -4.14 -16.04 -13.04
CA ILE A 501 -2.71 -15.91 -12.88
C ILE A 501 -2.41 -15.55 -11.44
N SER A 502 -1.69 -16.41 -10.74
CA SER A 502 -1.24 -16.13 -9.38
C SER A 502 0.07 -15.36 -9.38
N THR A 503 0.17 -14.37 -8.52
CA THR A 503 1.34 -13.50 -8.39
C THR A 503 1.76 -13.35 -6.93
N THR A 504 2.84 -12.61 -6.66
CA THR A 504 3.23 -12.22 -5.30
C THR A 504 2.37 -11.10 -4.72
N LYS A 505 1.45 -10.51 -5.51
CA LYS A 505 0.59 -9.37 -5.10
C LYS A 505 -0.87 -9.56 -5.52
N GLY A 506 -1.37 -10.80 -5.46
CA GLY A 506 -2.76 -11.11 -5.74
C GLY A 506 -2.99 -12.06 -6.89
N LEU A 507 -4.25 -12.36 -7.15
CA LEU A 507 -4.78 -13.22 -8.20
C LEU A 507 -5.35 -12.37 -9.33
N VAL A 508 -4.98 -12.68 -10.56
CA VAL A 508 -5.35 -11.90 -11.75
C VAL A 508 -6.29 -12.72 -12.63
N CYS A 509 -7.37 -12.11 -13.06
CA CYS A 509 -8.18 -12.60 -14.18
C CYS A 509 -7.73 -11.88 -15.46
N PHE A 510 -7.23 -12.63 -16.44
CA PHE A 510 -6.67 -12.13 -17.68
C PHE A 510 -7.45 -12.67 -18.89
N ILE A 511 -7.85 -11.77 -19.79
CA ILE A 511 -8.62 -12.11 -20.99
C ILE A 511 -7.64 -12.43 -22.13
N ILE A 512 -7.60 -13.68 -22.55
CA ILE A 512 -6.70 -14.15 -23.60
C ILE A 512 -6.91 -13.39 -24.92
N SER A 513 -8.18 -13.20 -25.32
CA SER A 513 -8.52 -12.60 -26.62
C SER A 513 -8.11 -11.12 -26.76
N THR A 514 -8.08 -10.38 -25.68
CA THR A 514 -7.73 -8.95 -25.69
C THR A 514 -6.34 -8.67 -25.14
N GLY A 515 -5.72 -9.66 -24.47
CA GLY A 515 -4.43 -9.46 -23.80
C GLY A 515 -4.49 -8.48 -22.62
N LYS A 516 -5.65 -8.33 -21.99
CA LYS A 516 -5.87 -7.36 -20.91
C LYS A 516 -6.22 -8.03 -19.58
N VAL A 517 -5.82 -7.40 -18.51
CA VAL A 517 -6.27 -7.73 -17.15
C VAL A 517 -7.73 -7.30 -17.01
N ALA A 518 -8.61 -8.24 -16.65
CA ALA A 518 -10.02 -7.98 -16.37
C ALA A 518 -10.25 -7.60 -14.92
N ALA A 519 -9.55 -8.26 -13.99
CA ALA A 519 -9.68 -8.01 -12.56
C ALA A 519 -8.42 -8.48 -11.82
N VAL A 520 -8.17 -7.85 -10.68
CA VAL A 520 -7.15 -8.25 -9.72
C VAL A 520 -7.81 -8.44 -8.38
N TYR A 521 -7.57 -9.58 -7.75
CA TYR A 521 -8.10 -9.90 -6.43
C TYR A 521 -6.96 -9.96 -5.41
N THR A 522 -7.21 -9.38 -4.26
CA THR A 522 -6.27 -9.30 -3.15
C THR A 522 -6.91 -9.77 -1.85
N LYS A 523 -6.17 -9.70 -0.74
CA LYS A 523 -6.71 -9.96 0.59
C LYS A 523 -7.92 -9.07 0.89
N ALA A 524 -7.94 -7.83 0.39
CA ALA A 524 -9.08 -6.93 0.51
C ALA A 524 -10.35 -7.49 -0.15
N ASN A 525 -10.20 -8.31 -1.21
CA ASN A 525 -11.32 -9.01 -1.86
C ASN A 525 -11.63 -10.38 -1.23
N GLY A 526 -11.00 -10.72 -0.12
CA GLY A 526 -11.27 -11.96 0.60
C GLY A 526 -10.29 -13.11 0.33
N LEU A 527 -9.14 -12.89 -0.30
CA LEU A 527 -8.08 -13.91 -0.36
C LEU A 527 -7.50 -14.15 1.04
N LEU A 528 -6.92 -15.35 1.24
CA LEU A 528 -6.15 -15.66 2.44
C LEU A 528 -4.89 -14.81 2.56
N ASN A 529 -4.23 -14.60 1.44
CA ASN A 529 -3.02 -13.79 1.31
C ASN A 529 -2.88 -13.28 -0.12
N ASP A 530 -2.15 -12.20 -0.32
CA ASP A 530 -1.79 -11.67 -1.64
C ASP A 530 -0.66 -12.48 -2.28
N GLN A 531 0.19 -13.10 -1.46
CA GLN A 531 1.29 -13.94 -1.92
C GLN A 531 0.82 -15.39 -2.12
N PHE A 532 0.78 -15.80 -3.38
CA PHE A 532 0.55 -17.18 -3.78
C PHE A 532 1.87 -17.98 -3.77
N ASN A 533 1.76 -19.29 -4.04
CA ASN A 533 2.92 -20.15 -4.13
C ASN A 533 3.13 -20.65 -5.58
N PHE A 534 4.30 -21.21 -5.83
CA PHE A 534 4.69 -21.74 -7.13
C PHE A 534 3.82 -22.94 -7.53
N SER A 535 3.54 -23.09 -8.82
CA SER A 535 2.82 -24.23 -9.43
C SER A 535 1.45 -24.54 -8.82
N SER A 536 0.95 -23.72 -7.91
CA SER A 536 -0.24 -23.98 -7.09
C SER A 536 -1.54 -23.47 -7.70
N ALA A 537 -1.79 -23.78 -8.97
CA ALA A 537 -3.02 -23.41 -9.67
C ALA A 537 -3.61 -24.67 -10.32
N PHE A 538 -4.88 -24.94 -10.04
CA PHE A 538 -5.59 -26.09 -10.57
C PHE A 538 -7.06 -25.76 -10.86
N ARG A 539 -7.63 -26.40 -11.89
CA ARG A 539 -9.05 -26.39 -12.20
C ARG A 539 -9.57 -27.81 -12.22
N ASP A 540 -10.59 -28.09 -11.41
CA ASP A 540 -11.23 -29.40 -11.37
C ASP A 540 -12.19 -29.63 -12.55
N ARG A 541 -12.71 -30.83 -12.66
CA ARG A 541 -13.68 -31.24 -13.71
C ARG A 541 -14.99 -30.45 -13.66
N ASN A 542 -15.37 -29.94 -12.50
CA ASN A 542 -16.58 -29.18 -12.28
C ASN A 542 -16.38 -27.68 -12.59
N GLY A 543 -15.14 -27.28 -12.98
CA GLY A 543 -14.77 -25.90 -13.29
C GLY A 543 -14.47 -25.04 -12.07
N GLN A 544 -14.39 -25.65 -10.87
CA GLN A 544 -13.91 -24.98 -9.67
C GLN A 544 -12.43 -24.73 -9.79
N MET A 545 -12.00 -23.51 -9.49
CA MET A 545 -10.60 -23.11 -9.49
C MET A 545 -10.02 -23.22 -8.08
N TYR A 546 -8.78 -23.66 -7.98
CA TYR A 546 -8.03 -23.81 -6.75
C TYR A 546 -6.68 -23.14 -6.86
N PHE A 547 -6.31 -22.33 -5.87
CA PHE A 547 -5.03 -21.64 -5.82
C PHE A 547 -4.41 -21.74 -4.43
N GLY A 548 -3.18 -22.24 -4.39
CA GLY A 548 -2.41 -22.33 -3.16
C GLY A 548 -1.63 -21.04 -2.87
N SER A 549 -1.64 -20.64 -1.63
CA SER A 549 -0.89 -19.51 -1.10
C SER A 549 0.08 -19.94 -0.01
N VAL A 550 0.83 -19.01 0.55
CA VAL A 550 1.68 -19.23 1.73
C VAL A 550 0.89 -19.27 3.05
N LYS A 551 -0.45 -19.18 2.99
CA LYS A 551 -1.37 -19.20 4.13
C LYS A 551 -2.53 -20.21 3.97
N GLY A 552 -2.42 -21.12 3.03
CA GLY A 552 -3.45 -22.12 2.74
C GLY A 552 -3.89 -22.10 1.29
N LEU A 553 -5.04 -22.72 1.04
CA LEU A 553 -5.67 -22.90 -0.25
C LEU A 553 -6.93 -22.06 -0.35
N ILE A 554 -7.17 -21.46 -1.49
CA ILE A 554 -8.47 -20.89 -1.85
C ILE A 554 -9.12 -21.66 -2.98
N SER A 555 -10.46 -21.70 -3.02
CA SER A 555 -11.20 -22.15 -4.18
C SER A 555 -12.36 -21.23 -4.51
N PHE A 556 -12.76 -21.19 -5.78
CA PHE A 556 -13.85 -20.34 -6.26
C PHE A 556 -14.40 -20.80 -7.61
N GLN A 557 -15.66 -20.43 -7.88
CA GLN A 557 -16.27 -20.56 -9.20
C GLN A 557 -16.06 -19.27 -10.00
N PRO A 558 -15.36 -19.30 -11.13
CA PRO A 558 -15.04 -18.08 -11.91
C PRO A 558 -16.25 -17.27 -12.35
N GLY A 559 -17.39 -17.92 -12.60
CA GLY A 559 -18.64 -17.27 -13.01
C GLY A 559 -19.26 -16.40 -11.91
N ARG A 560 -18.93 -16.65 -10.65
CA ARG A 560 -19.47 -15.91 -9.50
C ARG A 560 -18.62 -14.70 -9.11
N LEU A 561 -17.41 -14.57 -9.64
CA LEU A 561 -16.48 -13.51 -9.28
C LEU A 561 -16.59 -12.22 -10.11
N LEU A 562 -17.16 -12.32 -11.32
CA LEU A 562 -17.34 -11.16 -12.19
C LEU A 562 -18.77 -10.64 -12.01
N THR A 563 -19.01 -9.93 -10.94
CA THR A 563 -20.27 -9.25 -10.66
C THR A 563 -20.15 -7.77 -10.91
N LYS A 564 -21.30 -7.17 -11.22
CA LYS A 564 -21.51 -5.78 -11.65
C LYS A 564 -20.61 -4.77 -10.97
N ASP A 565 -20.11 -3.84 -11.78
CA ASP A 565 -19.51 -2.60 -11.31
C ASP A 565 -20.49 -1.85 -10.41
N PHE A 566 -20.22 -1.87 -9.11
CA PHE A 566 -20.89 -0.95 -8.20
C PHE A 566 -20.17 0.40 -8.34
N SER A 567 -20.95 1.42 -8.69
CA SER A 567 -20.45 2.79 -8.76
C SER A 567 -20.38 3.39 -7.35
N SER A 568 -19.22 3.35 -6.72
CA SER A 568 -19.02 4.02 -5.44
C SER A 568 -18.93 5.54 -5.64
N PRO A 569 -19.69 6.34 -4.88
CA PRO A 569 -19.61 7.80 -4.98
C PRO A 569 -18.22 8.29 -4.58
N ILE A 570 -17.73 9.31 -5.28
CA ILE A 570 -16.48 9.98 -4.96
C ILE A 570 -16.76 11.33 -4.31
N TYR A 571 -15.99 11.67 -3.29
CA TYR A 571 -16.09 12.93 -2.55
C TYR A 571 -14.75 13.63 -2.51
N ILE A 572 -14.78 14.95 -2.54
CA ILE A 572 -13.63 15.79 -2.19
C ILE A 572 -13.62 15.88 -0.67
N THR A 573 -12.55 15.38 -0.06
CA THR A 573 -12.47 15.16 1.40
C THR A 573 -11.56 16.16 2.11
N GLY A 574 -10.69 16.87 1.37
CA GLY A 574 -9.78 17.83 1.95
C GLY A 574 -9.32 18.89 0.95
N PHE A 575 -9.02 20.05 1.46
CA PHE A 575 -8.45 21.15 0.71
C PHE A 575 -7.39 21.87 1.57
N GLN A 576 -6.16 21.88 1.10
CA GLN A 576 -5.05 22.51 1.80
C GLN A 576 -4.48 23.67 0.98
N VAL A 577 -4.18 24.76 1.63
CA VAL A 577 -3.50 25.90 1.04
C VAL A 577 -2.13 26.04 1.69
N ASN A 578 -1.08 26.10 0.86
CA ASN A 578 0.32 26.17 1.33
C ASN A 578 0.65 25.07 2.35
N ASN A 579 0.17 23.81 2.08
CA ASN A 579 0.30 22.63 2.94
C ASN A 579 -0.33 22.78 4.34
N LYS A 580 -1.28 23.68 4.50
CA LYS A 580 -2.08 23.84 5.72
C LYS A 580 -3.54 23.57 5.41
N GLU A 581 -4.15 22.74 6.23
CA GLU A 581 -5.57 22.45 6.14
C GLU A 581 -6.41 23.71 6.42
N LEU A 582 -7.45 23.90 5.62
CA LEU A 582 -8.33 25.04 5.78
C LEU A 582 -9.32 24.76 6.92
N VAL A 583 -9.38 25.67 7.86
CA VAL A 583 -10.36 25.64 8.96
C VAL A 583 -11.61 26.40 8.52
N ILE A 584 -12.77 25.79 8.74
CA ILE A 584 -14.07 26.37 8.39
C ILE A 584 -14.32 27.65 9.19
N ASP A 585 -14.89 28.64 8.55
CA ASP A 585 -15.37 29.93 9.13
C ASP A 585 -14.35 30.71 9.99
N ARG A 586 -13.07 30.43 9.83
CA ARG A 586 -12.01 31.24 10.43
C ARG A 586 -11.80 32.53 9.62
N GLN A 587 -11.60 33.64 10.29
CA GLN A 587 -11.33 34.94 9.64
C GLN A 587 -10.19 34.80 8.61
N GLY A 588 -10.49 35.01 7.32
CA GLY A 588 -9.55 34.83 6.20
C GLY A 588 -9.51 33.42 5.58
N SER A 589 -10.31 32.47 6.06
CA SER A 589 -10.46 31.16 5.41
C SER A 589 -11.33 31.28 4.14
N PRO A 590 -10.91 30.64 3.03
CA PRO A 590 -11.73 30.54 1.83
C PRO A 590 -12.90 29.56 1.98
N LEU A 591 -12.94 28.73 3.02
CA LEU A 591 -14.02 27.80 3.29
C LEU A 591 -15.03 28.40 4.27
N LYS A 592 -16.27 28.54 3.79
CA LYS A 592 -17.43 28.96 4.62
C LYS A 592 -18.19 27.75 5.20
N GLN A 593 -17.99 26.60 4.62
CA GLN A 593 -18.57 25.31 5.02
C GLN A 593 -17.59 24.18 4.67
N SER A 594 -17.85 22.98 5.16
CA SER A 594 -17.05 21.81 4.85
C SER A 594 -16.82 21.65 3.34
N ILE A 595 -15.60 21.31 2.95
CA ILE A 595 -15.24 21.09 1.55
C ILE A 595 -16.11 20.00 0.89
N THR A 596 -16.56 19.03 1.65
CA THR A 596 -17.41 17.92 1.18
C THR A 596 -18.78 18.41 0.68
N PHE A 597 -19.23 19.58 1.16
CA PHE A 597 -20.49 20.22 0.78
C PHE A 597 -20.29 21.51 -0.03
N SER A 598 -19.05 21.82 -0.39
CA SER A 598 -18.72 23.05 -1.11
C SER A 598 -18.62 22.79 -2.60
N ASP A 599 -19.38 23.52 -3.40
CA ASP A 599 -19.30 23.47 -4.86
C ASP A 599 -18.25 24.47 -5.39
N LYS A 600 -17.85 25.44 -4.57
CA LYS A 600 -16.91 26.50 -4.97
C LYS A 600 -15.99 26.91 -3.83
N VAL A 601 -14.71 27.06 -4.13
CA VAL A 601 -13.70 27.66 -3.25
C VAL A 601 -13.13 28.91 -3.90
N VAL A 602 -13.10 30.01 -3.17
CA VAL A 602 -12.55 31.30 -3.64
C VAL A 602 -11.19 31.54 -2.95
N LEU A 603 -10.13 31.56 -3.74
CA LEU A 603 -8.76 31.77 -3.26
C LEU A 603 -8.26 33.16 -3.60
N THR A 604 -7.45 33.72 -2.72
CA THR A 604 -6.65 34.91 -3.05
C THR A 604 -5.44 34.52 -3.89
N HIS A 605 -4.84 35.47 -4.57
CA HIS A 605 -3.61 35.25 -5.34
C HIS A 605 -2.48 34.60 -4.51
N SER A 606 -2.35 34.94 -3.22
CA SER A 606 -1.36 34.36 -2.31
C SER A 606 -1.68 32.92 -1.90
N GLN A 607 -2.86 32.41 -2.24
CA GLN A 607 -3.36 31.06 -1.97
C GLN A 607 -3.38 30.20 -3.24
N SER A 608 -2.63 30.59 -4.27
CA SER A 608 -2.57 29.90 -5.58
C SER A 608 -1.84 28.56 -5.58
N THR A 609 -1.23 28.19 -4.45
CA THR A 609 -0.63 26.87 -4.21
C THR A 609 -1.50 26.11 -3.23
N PHE A 610 -2.10 25.00 -3.70
CA PHE A 610 -3.03 24.20 -2.92
C PHE A 610 -2.98 22.74 -3.30
N SER A 611 -3.55 21.89 -2.45
CA SER A 611 -3.78 20.49 -2.76
C SER A 611 -5.22 20.10 -2.45
N ILE A 612 -5.69 19.12 -3.20
CA ILE A 612 -7.06 18.59 -3.09
C ILE A 612 -6.96 17.12 -2.75
N ASP A 613 -7.60 16.73 -1.66
CA ASP A 613 -7.76 15.35 -1.24
C ASP A 613 -9.16 14.87 -1.65
N PHE A 614 -9.24 13.65 -2.13
CA PHE A 614 -10.50 13.01 -2.53
C PHE A 614 -10.49 11.52 -2.23
N ALA A 615 -11.67 10.95 -2.06
CA ALA A 615 -11.82 9.52 -1.81
C ALA A 615 -13.11 9.00 -2.42
N SER A 616 -13.04 7.83 -3.04
CA SER A 616 -14.21 7.02 -3.36
C SER A 616 -14.62 6.24 -2.12
N LEU A 617 -15.92 6.24 -1.81
CA LEU A 617 -16.47 5.45 -0.71
C LEU A 617 -16.66 3.99 -1.15
N SER A 618 -15.58 3.37 -1.63
CA SER A 618 -15.51 1.94 -1.85
C SER A 618 -14.92 1.27 -0.61
N TYR A 619 -15.70 0.43 0.03
CA TYR A 619 -15.32 -0.27 1.25
C TYR A 619 -14.83 -1.69 0.98
N THR A 620 -15.21 -2.27 -0.16
CA THR A 620 -14.87 -3.66 -0.51
C THR A 620 -13.39 -3.80 -0.88
N ALA A 621 -12.82 -2.82 -1.59
CA ALA A 621 -11.40 -2.83 -1.98
C ALA A 621 -10.86 -1.39 -2.14
N PRO A 622 -10.75 -0.63 -1.05
CA PRO A 622 -10.39 0.79 -1.10
C PRO A 622 -8.99 1.05 -1.67
N GLU A 623 -8.07 0.10 -1.53
CA GLU A 623 -6.71 0.21 -2.06
C GLU A 623 -6.63 0.04 -3.58
N MET A 624 -7.68 -0.49 -4.21
CA MET A 624 -7.72 -0.75 -5.65
C MET A 624 -8.46 0.32 -6.43
N SER A 625 -9.04 1.31 -5.74
CA SER A 625 -9.72 2.42 -6.42
C SER A 625 -8.72 3.23 -7.23
N GLU A 626 -8.81 3.14 -8.55
CA GLU A 626 -8.01 3.96 -9.46
C GLU A 626 -8.72 5.28 -9.72
N TYR A 627 -7.98 6.37 -9.62
CA TYR A 627 -8.48 7.71 -9.76
C TYR A 627 -7.97 8.38 -11.04
N ALA A 628 -8.80 9.20 -11.60
CA ALA A 628 -8.40 10.14 -12.64
C ALA A 628 -8.97 11.53 -12.32
N TYR A 629 -8.19 12.57 -12.57
CA TYR A 629 -8.63 13.93 -12.42
C TYR A 629 -8.38 14.75 -13.68
N LYS A 630 -9.07 15.87 -13.78
CA LYS A 630 -8.87 16.89 -14.79
C LYS A 630 -9.13 18.27 -14.17
N MET A 631 -8.20 19.20 -14.33
CA MET A 631 -8.42 20.59 -14.00
C MET A 631 -8.78 21.33 -15.28
N GLU A 632 -10.07 21.61 -15.47
CA GLU A 632 -10.52 22.41 -16.61
C GLU A 632 -9.96 23.83 -16.51
N GLY A 633 -9.43 24.31 -17.59
CA GLY A 633 -8.67 25.55 -17.65
C GLY A 633 -7.14 25.37 -17.53
N LEU A 634 -6.68 24.14 -17.23
CA LEU A 634 -5.25 23.79 -17.14
C LEU A 634 -4.92 22.54 -17.96
N ASP A 635 -5.66 21.46 -17.77
CA ASP A 635 -5.39 20.16 -18.38
C ASP A 635 -6.23 19.96 -19.65
N ALA A 636 -5.62 19.44 -20.71
CA ALA A 636 -6.33 19.06 -21.94
C ALA A 636 -7.10 17.74 -21.77
N ASP A 637 -6.49 16.76 -21.11
CA ASP A 637 -6.99 15.39 -20.96
C ASP A 637 -7.05 14.97 -19.49
N TRP A 638 -7.67 13.82 -19.23
CA TRP A 638 -7.70 13.19 -17.91
C TRP A 638 -6.31 12.68 -17.51
N ILE A 639 -5.89 12.99 -16.29
CA ILE A 639 -4.64 12.53 -15.68
C ILE A 639 -4.96 11.36 -14.74
N TYR A 640 -4.36 10.21 -15.01
CA TYR A 640 -4.58 8.98 -14.24
C TYR A 640 -3.58 8.88 -13.08
N LEU A 641 -4.09 8.74 -11.87
CA LEU A 641 -3.32 8.77 -10.61
C LEU A 641 -3.05 7.40 -10.00
N LYS A 642 -3.56 6.32 -10.59
CA LYS A 642 -3.65 5.01 -9.93
C LYS A 642 -4.38 5.17 -8.59
N THR A 643 -3.77 4.75 -7.49
CA THR A 643 -4.39 4.77 -6.14
C THR A 643 -4.12 6.04 -5.33
N ASN A 644 -3.45 7.03 -5.92
CA ASN A 644 -3.17 8.29 -5.22
C ASN A 644 -4.46 9.12 -5.08
N ARG A 645 -4.72 9.60 -3.86
CA ARG A 645 -5.95 10.32 -3.47
C ARG A 645 -5.74 11.83 -3.28
N LYS A 646 -4.58 12.33 -3.70
CA LYS A 646 -4.20 13.73 -3.50
C LYS A 646 -3.52 14.30 -4.73
N VAL A 647 -3.90 15.52 -5.10
CA VAL A 647 -3.30 16.26 -6.20
C VAL A 647 -2.82 17.61 -5.69
N TYR A 648 -1.68 18.05 -6.20
CA TYR A 648 -1.05 19.32 -5.85
C TYR A 648 -1.05 20.26 -7.05
N PHE A 649 -1.41 21.50 -6.80
CA PHE A 649 -1.33 22.58 -7.76
C PHE A 649 -0.47 23.70 -7.20
N THR A 650 0.49 24.17 -7.97
CA THR A 650 1.45 25.18 -7.52
C THR A 650 1.36 26.40 -8.40
N ASN A 651 1.19 27.56 -7.75
CA ASN A 651 1.26 28.87 -8.37
C ASN A 651 0.37 29.02 -9.62
N LEU A 652 -0.89 28.60 -9.52
CA LEU A 652 -1.85 28.78 -10.59
C LEU A 652 -2.13 30.28 -10.82
N THR A 653 -2.32 30.63 -12.09
CA THR A 653 -2.68 32.02 -12.47
C THR A 653 -4.09 32.36 -11.99
N PRO A 654 -4.39 33.65 -11.76
CA PRO A 654 -5.76 34.08 -11.48
C PRO A 654 -6.72 33.65 -12.57
N GLY A 655 -7.85 33.09 -12.17
CA GLY A 655 -8.86 32.56 -13.09
C GLY A 655 -9.81 31.59 -12.40
N VAL A 656 -10.81 31.15 -13.15
CA VAL A 656 -11.77 30.14 -12.68
C VAL A 656 -11.40 28.80 -13.28
N TYR A 657 -11.20 27.81 -12.42
CA TYR A 657 -10.86 26.44 -12.76
C TYR A 657 -11.94 25.50 -12.24
N THR A 658 -12.18 24.41 -12.94
CA THR A 658 -13.06 23.34 -12.44
C THR A 658 -12.24 22.07 -12.27
N PHE A 659 -12.01 21.70 -11.03
CA PHE A 659 -11.43 20.42 -10.69
C PHE A 659 -12.48 19.34 -10.83
N ARG A 660 -12.25 18.34 -11.68
CA ARG A 660 -13.08 17.15 -11.82
C ARG A 660 -12.28 15.93 -11.41
N VAL A 661 -12.91 15.02 -10.70
CA VAL A 661 -12.30 13.77 -10.27
C VAL A 661 -13.31 12.64 -10.41
N LYS A 662 -12.84 11.48 -10.83
CA LYS A 662 -13.61 10.24 -10.91
C LYS A 662 -12.77 9.06 -10.45
N ALA A 663 -13.41 8.04 -9.93
CA ALA A 663 -12.83 6.73 -9.74
C ALA A 663 -13.32 5.77 -10.82
N ALA A 664 -12.63 4.64 -11.01
CA ALA A 664 -13.07 3.63 -11.97
C ALA A 664 -14.51 3.18 -11.66
N GLY A 665 -15.43 3.33 -12.64
CA GLY A 665 -16.85 2.98 -12.49
C GLY A 665 -17.70 3.99 -11.70
N SER A 666 -17.16 5.12 -11.20
CA SER A 666 -17.93 6.12 -10.46
C SER A 666 -18.44 7.27 -11.35
N GLU A 667 -19.49 7.94 -10.88
CA GLU A 667 -19.82 9.26 -11.37
C GLU A 667 -18.74 10.26 -11.01
N GLU A 668 -18.57 11.31 -11.80
CA GLU A 668 -17.57 12.34 -11.53
C GLU A 668 -18.08 13.36 -10.50
N THR A 669 -17.16 13.85 -9.67
CA THR A 669 -17.41 14.98 -8.76
C THR A 669 -16.57 16.16 -9.19
N SER A 670 -17.12 17.38 -9.05
CA SER A 670 -16.45 18.60 -9.45
C SER A 670 -16.42 19.65 -8.34
N LEU A 671 -15.38 20.49 -8.37
CA LEU A 671 -15.20 21.64 -7.47
C LEU A 671 -14.72 22.84 -8.30
N VAL A 672 -15.43 23.94 -8.19
CA VAL A 672 -15.02 25.20 -8.84
C VAL A 672 -14.00 25.92 -7.94
N ILE A 673 -12.88 26.28 -8.50
CA ILE A 673 -11.80 27.02 -7.81
C ILE A 673 -11.62 28.36 -8.51
N ASP A 674 -11.91 29.42 -7.77
CA ASP A 674 -11.85 30.79 -8.28
C ASP A 674 -10.66 31.53 -7.63
N ILE A 675 -9.58 31.69 -8.37
CA ILE A 675 -8.39 32.39 -7.89
C ILE A 675 -8.49 33.86 -8.28
N LEU A 676 -8.71 34.67 -7.27
CA LEU A 676 -8.85 36.11 -7.45
C LEU A 676 -7.55 36.75 -7.92
N PRO A 677 -7.61 37.69 -8.84
CA PRO A 677 -6.45 38.48 -9.25
C PRO A 677 -5.93 39.31 -8.06
N PRO A 678 -4.62 39.58 -8.01
CA PRO A 678 -4.06 40.44 -6.99
C PRO A 678 -4.65 41.85 -7.08
N TRP A 679 -4.75 42.51 -5.92
CA TRP A 679 -5.39 43.84 -5.85
C TRP A 679 -4.77 44.89 -6.81
N TRP A 680 -3.48 44.70 -7.14
CA TRP A 680 -2.78 45.56 -8.09
C TRP A 680 -3.15 45.31 -9.58
N THR A 681 -3.89 44.29 -9.91
CA THR A 681 -4.49 44.05 -11.23
C THR A 681 -6.02 44.26 -11.23
N SER A 682 -6.53 44.79 -10.12
CA SER A 682 -7.96 45.13 -10.03
C SER A 682 -8.30 46.33 -10.94
N ARG A 683 -9.56 46.48 -11.32
CA ARG A 683 -10.03 47.66 -12.08
C ARG A 683 -9.68 48.95 -11.38
N TRP A 684 -9.73 48.98 -10.06
CA TRP A 684 -9.33 50.13 -9.27
C TRP A 684 -7.82 50.41 -9.30
N ALA A 685 -7.01 49.32 -9.31
CA ALA A 685 -5.56 49.48 -9.45
C ALA A 685 -5.20 50.05 -10.82
N TYR A 686 -5.85 49.60 -11.91
CA TYR A 686 -5.64 50.16 -13.24
C TYR A 686 -6.12 51.60 -13.35
N ILE A 687 -7.21 52.00 -12.67
CA ILE A 687 -7.66 53.41 -12.56
C ILE A 687 -6.57 54.18 -11.82
N CYS A 688 -6.02 53.67 -10.71
CA CYS A 688 -4.93 54.31 -9.98
C CYS A 688 -3.66 54.42 -10.81
N TYR A 689 -3.32 53.36 -11.57
CA TYR A 689 -2.15 53.38 -12.47
C TYR A 689 -2.34 54.39 -13.60
N THR A 690 -3.53 54.43 -14.24
CA THR A 690 -3.84 55.42 -15.26
C THR A 690 -3.85 56.82 -14.69
N ALA A 691 -4.37 57.03 -13.48
CA ALA A 691 -4.34 58.33 -12.83
C ALA A 691 -2.88 58.73 -12.48
N LEU A 692 -2.06 57.76 -12.01
CA LEU A 692 -0.66 57.97 -11.72
C LEU A 692 0.16 58.29 -12.98
N ILE A 693 -0.13 57.59 -14.09
CA ILE A 693 0.48 57.82 -15.39
C ILE A 693 0.06 59.20 -15.92
N LEU A 694 -1.22 59.56 -15.79
CA LEU A 694 -1.71 60.88 -16.15
C LEU A 694 -1.11 62.01 -15.31
N LEU A 695 -0.98 61.77 -13.98
CA LEU A 695 -0.29 62.66 -13.06
C LEU A 695 1.19 62.79 -13.41
N LEU A 696 1.84 61.65 -13.70
CA LEU A 696 3.26 61.61 -14.08
C LEU A 696 3.47 62.33 -15.44
N THR A 697 2.55 62.07 -16.40
CA THR A 697 2.58 62.69 -17.71
C THR A 697 2.31 64.22 -17.58
N TRP A 698 1.35 64.61 -16.72
CA TRP A 698 1.12 66.00 -16.39
C TRP A 698 2.32 66.62 -15.72
N TYR A 699 2.95 65.91 -14.73
CA TYR A 699 4.16 66.36 -14.06
C TYR A 699 5.34 66.49 -15.05
N ILE A 700 5.54 65.47 -15.91
CA ILE A 700 6.60 65.46 -16.93
C ILE A 700 6.33 66.58 -17.97
N THR A 701 5.08 66.75 -18.43
CA THR A 701 4.77 67.82 -19.36
C THR A 701 4.88 69.19 -18.73
N ARG A 702 4.53 69.31 -17.45
CA ARG A 702 4.75 70.49 -16.66
C ARG A 702 6.26 70.74 -16.41
N ALA A 703 7.00 69.76 -16.03
CA ALA A 703 8.45 69.81 -15.87
C ALA A 703 9.16 70.10 -17.20
N TYR A 704 8.67 69.44 -18.30
CA TYR A 704 9.19 69.70 -19.65
C TYR A 704 8.86 71.14 -20.15
N ARG A 705 7.65 71.60 -19.84
CA ARG A 705 7.31 73.05 -20.10
C ARG A 705 8.10 73.97 -19.25
N LEU A 706 8.46 73.63 -18.03
CA LEU A 706 9.38 74.39 -17.19
C LEU A 706 10.83 74.25 -17.68
N GLN A 707 11.24 73.07 -18.13
CA GLN A 707 12.54 72.80 -18.70
C GLN A 707 12.73 73.46 -20.11
N LEU A 708 11.59 73.51 -20.90
CA LEU A 708 11.68 74.31 -22.15
C LEU A 708 11.91 75.80 -21.95
N LYS A 709 11.43 76.31 -20.80
CA LYS A 709 11.82 77.71 -20.37
C LYS A 709 13.22 77.77 -19.87
N ASP A 710 13.80 76.67 -19.35
CA ASP A 710 15.19 76.59 -18.94
C ASP A 710 16.17 76.14 -20.09
N LYS A 711 15.63 75.48 -21.13
CA LYS A 711 16.42 74.93 -22.26
C LYS A 711 16.97 76.04 -23.22
N GLU A 712 16.50 77.24 -23.14
CA GLU A 712 17.17 78.37 -23.81
C GLU A 712 18.45 78.74 -23.07
N ARG A 713 18.68 78.25 -21.83
CA ARG A 713 19.85 78.56 -21.02
C ARG A 713 20.96 77.53 -21.00
N ARG A 714 20.71 76.26 -21.41
CA ARG A 714 21.74 75.22 -21.32
C ARG A 714 21.83 74.36 -22.57
N ARG A 715 22.45 74.91 -23.61
CA ARG A 715 22.86 74.15 -24.81
C ARG A 715 24.30 73.66 -24.71
N ILE A 716 24.77 73.39 -23.46
CA ILE A 716 26.08 72.82 -23.24
C ILE A 716 25.97 71.82 -22.11
N GLU A 717 25.66 70.66 -22.36
CA GLU A 717 26.00 69.42 -21.62
C GLU A 717 25.19 68.21 -22.21
N GLN A 718 25.60 67.83 -23.40
CA GLN A 718 25.22 66.50 -23.95
C GLN A 718 26.49 65.73 -24.19
N LEU A 719 26.89 64.97 -23.22
CA LEU A 719 27.86 63.88 -23.40
C LEU A 719 28.00 63.08 -22.09
N GLU A 720 27.06 62.37 -21.67
CA GLU A 720 27.27 61.28 -20.69
C GLU A 720 25.99 60.49 -20.40
N ILE A 721 25.45 59.77 -21.36
CA ILE A 721 24.57 58.64 -21.05
C ILE A 721 24.71 57.60 -22.17
N ALA A 722 25.73 56.83 -22.14
CA ALA A 722 25.88 55.62 -22.92
C ALA A 722 26.51 54.49 -22.10
N LYS A 723 26.16 54.39 -20.84
CA LYS A 723 26.85 53.40 -19.99
C LYS A 723 25.97 52.51 -19.11
N GLU A 724 24.67 52.46 -19.27
CA GLU A 724 23.82 51.65 -18.35
C GLU A 724 23.23 50.38 -18.91
N LYS A 725 23.52 50.00 -20.14
CA LYS A 725 22.98 48.80 -20.76
C LYS A 725 23.90 47.57 -20.66
N GLU A 726 25.12 47.75 -20.26
CA GLU A 726 26.12 46.70 -20.08
C GLU A 726 26.11 46.03 -18.69
N LEU A 727 25.32 46.53 -17.76
CA LEU A 727 25.49 46.17 -16.34
C LEU A 727 24.77 44.91 -15.92
N TYR A 728 23.83 44.38 -16.70
CA TYR A 728 23.08 43.20 -16.29
C TYR A 728 23.68 41.89 -16.77
N GLU A 729 24.28 41.91 -17.96
CA GLU A 729 24.97 40.69 -18.47
C GLU A 729 26.33 40.53 -17.77
N ALA A 730 26.93 41.61 -17.35
CA ALA A 730 28.17 41.60 -16.55
C ALA A 730 28.01 40.96 -15.17
N LYS A 731 26.80 41.00 -14.58
CA LYS A 731 26.56 40.51 -13.20
C LYS A 731 26.63 38.99 -13.05
N MET A 732 26.19 38.26 -14.07
CA MET A 732 26.24 36.77 -14.05
C MET A 732 27.64 36.27 -14.43
N GLN A 733 28.27 36.90 -15.40
CA GLN A 733 29.67 36.60 -15.77
C GLN A 733 30.65 37.08 -14.68
N PHE A 734 30.29 38.16 -13.97
CA PHE A 734 31.04 38.71 -12.84
C PHE A 734 31.23 37.69 -11.70
N PHE A 735 30.20 36.95 -11.28
CA PHE A 735 30.32 35.97 -10.19
C PHE A 735 31.24 34.80 -10.55
N THR A 736 31.22 34.37 -11.80
CA THR A 736 32.10 33.28 -12.26
C THR A 736 33.54 33.79 -12.43
N ASN A 737 33.69 35.03 -12.97
CA ASN A 737 35.00 35.66 -13.15
C ASN A 737 35.58 36.10 -11.82
N VAL A 738 34.75 36.60 -10.89
CA VAL A 738 35.18 36.99 -9.52
C VAL A 738 35.73 35.80 -8.74
N ALA A 739 35.10 34.64 -8.84
CA ALA A 739 35.63 33.41 -8.21
C ALA A 739 36.99 33.03 -8.81
N HIS A 740 37.11 33.09 -10.14
CA HIS A 740 38.39 32.83 -10.81
C HIS A 740 39.43 33.95 -10.57
N GLU A 741 39.01 35.23 -10.59
CA GLU A 741 39.91 36.37 -10.36
C GLU A 741 40.31 36.56 -8.89
N ILE A 742 39.51 36.08 -7.94
CA ILE A 742 39.88 35.99 -6.52
C ILE A 742 40.86 34.83 -6.30
N LYS A 743 40.68 33.69 -6.99
CA LYS A 743 41.57 32.55 -6.85
C LYS A 743 42.99 32.87 -7.31
N THR A 744 43.16 33.59 -8.44
CA THR A 744 44.44 33.89 -9.04
C THR A 744 45.31 34.81 -8.15
N PRO A 745 44.83 36.00 -7.66
CA PRO A 745 45.64 36.83 -6.78
C PRO A 745 45.89 36.19 -5.40
N LEU A 746 44.92 35.38 -4.90
CA LEU A 746 45.12 34.61 -3.65
C LEU A 746 46.26 33.60 -3.80
N THR A 747 46.32 32.93 -4.96
CA THR A 747 47.41 31.98 -5.29
C THR A 747 48.75 32.74 -5.46
N LEU A 748 48.72 33.93 -6.10
CA LEU A 748 49.89 34.81 -6.27
C LEU A 748 50.35 35.49 -4.97
N ILE A 749 49.45 35.66 -3.99
CA ILE A 749 49.81 36.13 -2.64
C ILE A 749 50.38 34.99 -1.82
N LYS A 750 49.82 33.76 -1.95
CA LYS A 750 50.26 32.60 -1.18
C LYS A 750 51.72 32.23 -1.48
N GLY A 751 52.10 32.20 -2.77
CA GLY A 751 53.44 31.83 -3.16
C GLY A 751 54.55 32.76 -2.64
N PRO A 752 54.46 34.12 -2.85
CA PRO A 752 55.39 35.06 -2.24
C PRO A 752 55.37 35.05 -0.70
N LEU A 753 54.18 34.88 -0.10
CA LEU A 753 54.04 34.82 1.35
C LEU A 753 54.79 33.64 1.95
N GLU A 754 54.69 32.46 1.35
CA GLU A 754 55.45 31.25 1.73
C GLU A 754 56.99 31.48 1.57
N LYS A 755 57.41 32.25 0.52
CA LYS A 755 58.83 32.58 0.33
C LYS A 755 59.32 33.61 1.36
N VAL A 756 58.46 34.55 1.76
CA VAL A 756 58.79 35.56 2.79
C VAL A 756 58.88 34.92 4.19
N ILE A 757 57.94 33.97 4.47
CA ILE A 757 57.98 33.19 5.72
C ILE A 757 59.27 32.38 5.83
N ARG A 758 59.76 31.80 4.73
CA ARG A 758 61.06 31.07 4.70
C ARG A 758 62.29 31.95 4.84
N LYS A 759 62.17 33.25 4.52
CA LYS A 759 63.30 34.23 4.55
C LYS A 759 63.25 35.19 5.75
N ALA A 760 62.13 35.21 6.49
CA ALA A 760 61.98 36.05 7.65
C ALA A 760 62.90 35.55 8.76
N GLY A 761 63.83 36.41 9.20
CA GLY A 761 64.70 36.11 10.35
C GLY A 761 63.92 35.99 11.65
N ASP A 762 64.58 35.73 12.75
CA ASP A 762 64.02 35.31 14.05
C ASP A 762 63.27 36.42 14.82
N ASP A 763 62.53 37.28 14.16
CA ASP A 763 61.60 38.20 14.85
C ASP A 763 60.24 37.45 15.05
N PRO A 764 59.86 37.10 16.30
CA PRO A 764 58.66 36.33 16.59
C PRO A 764 57.35 37.02 16.15
N GLY A 765 57.32 38.40 16.21
CA GLY A 765 56.09 39.16 15.89
C GLY A 765 55.76 39.26 14.42
N ILE A 766 56.79 39.30 13.58
CA ILE A 766 56.66 39.34 12.13
C ILE A 766 56.29 37.96 11.60
N LYS A 767 56.86 36.89 12.16
CA LYS A 767 56.66 35.51 11.76
C LYS A 767 55.23 35.03 12.07
N ASP A 768 54.68 35.48 13.18
CA ASP A 768 53.29 35.16 13.56
C ASP A 768 52.27 35.92 12.67
N SER A 769 52.54 37.19 12.35
CA SER A 769 51.69 37.94 11.44
C SER A 769 51.68 37.35 10.02
N LEU A 770 52.84 36.95 9.53
CA LEU A 770 52.96 36.27 8.22
C LEU A 770 52.29 34.91 8.18
N ARG A 771 52.38 34.09 9.25
CA ARG A 771 51.68 32.84 9.39
C ARG A 771 50.16 33.02 9.44
N ILE A 772 49.68 34.09 10.08
CA ILE A 772 48.25 34.43 10.10
C ILE A 772 47.77 34.79 8.68
N MET A 773 48.57 35.54 7.91
CA MET A 773 48.26 35.90 6.51
C MET A 773 48.25 34.63 5.62
N GLU A 774 49.25 33.77 5.73
CA GLU A 774 49.31 32.50 4.98
C GLU A 774 48.08 31.63 5.23
N ARG A 775 47.73 31.49 6.52
CA ARG A 775 46.59 30.69 6.95
C ARG A 775 45.24 31.25 6.47
N ASN A 776 45.09 32.59 6.43
CA ASN A 776 43.87 33.22 5.95
C ASN A 776 43.78 33.20 4.42
N THR A 777 44.90 33.38 3.72
CA THR A 777 44.96 33.25 2.26
C THR A 777 44.68 31.82 1.79
N GLY A 778 45.25 30.83 2.45
CA GLY A 778 44.95 29.41 2.21
C GLY A 778 43.45 29.10 2.37
N ARG A 779 42.86 29.62 3.46
CA ARG A 779 41.43 29.41 3.76
C ARG A 779 40.49 30.03 2.73
N LEU A 780 40.83 31.21 2.18
CA LEU A 780 40.04 31.85 1.13
C LEU A 780 40.12 31.08 -0.20
N VAL A 781 41.28 30.53 -0.54
CA VAL A 781 41.45 29.65 -1.70
C VAL A 781 40.61 28.41 -1.57
N ASP A 782 40.60 27.73 -0.40
CA ASP A 782 39.83 26.54 -0.15
C ASP A 782 38.32 26.81 -0.24
N LEU A 783 37.87 27.94 0.29
CA LEU A 783 36.45 28.31 0.26
C LEU A 783 35.96 28.59 -1.17
N THR A 784 36.79 29.21 -1.99
CA THR A 784 36.49 29.48 -3.39
C THR A 784 36.45 28.17 -4.20
N ASN A 785 37.36 27.25 -3.90
CA ASN A 785 37.36 25.92 -4.54
C ASN A 785 36.13 25.10 -4.15
N GLN A 786 35.73 25.06 -2.89
CA GLN A 786 34.52 24.34 -2.43
C GLN A 786 33.24 24.86 -3.07
N LEU A 787 33.15 26.18 -3.29
CA LEU A 787 32.02 26.83 -3.95
C LEU A 787 31.94 26.42 -5.44
N LEU A 788 33.12 26.41 -6.12
CA LEU A 788 33.21 25.98 -7.51
C LEU A 788 32.89 24.49 -7.67
N ASP A 789 33.40 23.62 -6.79
CA ASP A 789 33.13 22.19 -6.80
C ASP A 789 31.63 21.92 -6.62
N PHE A 790 30.97 22.56 -5.65
CA PHE A 790 29.53 22.40 -5.44
C PHE A 790 28.70 22.87 -6.64
N ARG A 791 29.05 24.00 -7.25
CA ARG A 791 28.39 24.50 -8.47
C ARG A 791 28.57 23.57 -9.65
N GLN A 792 29.69 22.90 -9.79
CA GLN A 792 29.92 21.94 -10.85
C GLN A 792 28.98 20.72 -10.73
N THR A 793 28.69 20.28 -9.52
CA THR A 793 27.77 19.13 -9.31
C THR A 793 26.29 19.49 -9.57
N GLU A 794 25.90 20.78 -9.55
CA GLU A 794 24.54 21.23 -9.90
C GLU A 794 24.30 21.40 -11.41
N ILE A 795 25.35 21.43 -12.24
CA ILE A 795 25.21 21.61 -13.68
C ILE A 795 24.79 20.29 -14.33
N LYS A 796 23.66 20.31 -15.05
CA LYS A 796 23.20 19.14 -15.85
C LYS A 796 24.31 18.73 -16.85
N GLY A 797 24.85 17.53 -16.67
CA GLY A 797 25.90 16.99 -17.53
C GLY A 797 27.25 16.78 -16.84
N PHE A 798 27.38 17.06 -15.56
CA PHE A 798 28.58 16.69 -14.81
C PHE A 798 28.64 15.17 -14.65
N SER A 799 29.72 14.54 -15.14
CA SER A 799 29.93 13.09 -15.05
C SER A 799 31.19 12.80 -14.25
N LEU A 800 31.11 11.81 -13.37
CA LEU A 800 32.25 11.27 -12.64
C LEU A 800 33.08 10.34 -13.54
N SER A 801 34.37 10.27 -13.28
CA SER A 801 35.30 9.38 -13.98
C SER A 801 35.54 8.12 -13.14
N PHE A 802 34.78 7.06 -13.41
CA PHE A 802 34.86 5.84 -12.64
C PHE A 802 36.05 4.97 -13.02
N THR A 803 36.86 4.62 -12.03
CA THR A 803 37.98 3.67 -12.14
C THR A 803 37.92 2.62 -11.05
N GLU A 804 38.45 1.47 -11.27
CA GLU A 804 38.55 0.46 -10.22
C GLU A 804 39.57 0.91 -9.18
N ALA A 805 39.15 1.00 -7.94
CA ALA A 805 39.96 1.49 -6.84
C ALA A 805 39.82 0.60 -5.58
N ASN A 806 40.88 0.46 -4.84
CA ASN A 806 40.89 -0.20 -3.54
C ASN A 806 40.35 0.74 -2.46
N ILE A 807 39.09 0.56 -2.10
CA ILE A 807 38.37 1.38 -1.14
C ILE A 807 39.00 1.29 0.27
N SER A 808 39.42 0.09 0.67
CA SER A 808 40.04 -0.12 1.98
C SER A 808 41.35 0.65 2.07
N GLY A 809 42.19 0.54 1.05
CA GLY A 809 43.46 1.24 0.99
C GLY A 809 43.32 2.78 0.99
N ILE A 810 42.42 3.31 0.17
CA ILE A 810 42.12 4.75 0.14
C ILE A 810 41.62 5.25 1.50
N ALA A 811 40.70 4.51 2.11
CA ALA A 811 40.15 4.91 3.40
C ALA A 811 41.21 4.83 4.52
N GLU A 812 42.13 3.87 4.49
CA GLU A 812 43.26 3.77 5.41
C GLU A 812 44.24 4.94 5.24
N GLU A 813 44.55 5.29 3.99
CA GLU A 813 45.45 6.43 3.69
C GLU A 813 44.84 7.74 4.20
N ILE A 814 43.57 8.00 3.91
CA ILE A 814 42.87 9.20 4.38
C ILE A 814 42.80 9.17 5.90
N PHE A 815 42.46 8.04 6.52
CA PHE A 815 42.39 7.90 7.96
C PHE A 815 43.74 8.19 8.62
N ALA A 816 44.83 7.64 8.06
CA ALA A 816 46.18 7.89 8.55
C ALA A 816 46.58 9.39 8.46
N SER A 817 46.09 10.10 7.43
CA SER A 817 46.39 11.54 7.27
C SER A 817 45.78 12.41 8.39
N PHE A 818 44.67 11.96 9.01
CA PHE A 818 44.01 12.65 10.11
C PHE A 818 44.55 12.27 11.49
N ARG A 819 45.33 11.20 11.59
CA ARG A 819 45.90 10.72 12.88
C ARG A 819 46.68 11.80 13.65
N PRO A 820 47.60 12.56 13.03
CA PRO A 820 48.33 13.60 13.77
C PRO A 820 47.39 14.68 14.33
N LEU A 821 46.35 15.04 13.59
CA LEU A 821 45.37 16.03 14.02
C LEU A 821 44.47 15.50 15.16
N ALA A 822 44.11 14.23 15.13
CA ALA A 822 43.33 13.58 16.17
C ALA A 822 44.19 13.44 17.47
N GLU A 823 45.46 13.05 17.35
CA GLU A 823 46.43 12.97 18.46
C GLU A 823 46.67 14.33 19.12
N GLN A 824 46.84 15.39 18.30
CA GLN A 824 46.98 16.77 18.78
C GLN A 824 45.74 17.23 19.58
N LYS A 825 44.58 16.71 19.26
CA LYS A 825 43.31 17.00 19.95
C LYS A 825 43.03 16.03 21.11
N GLY A 826 43.88 15.03 21.36
CA GLY A 826 43.66 14.01 22.39
C GLY A 826 42.46 13.07 22.11
N LEU A 827 42.09 12.87 20.85
CA LEU A 827 40.98 12.03 20.48
C LEU A 827 41.41 10.57 20.34
N SER A 828 40.57 9.63 20.84
CA SER A 828 40.68 8.23 20.50
C SER A 828 40.24 8.05 19.05
N PHE A 829 41.15 7.66 18.17
CA PHE A 829 40.96 7.60 16.74
C PHE A 829 41.18 6.18 16.25
N SER A 830 40.11 5.48 15.95
CA SER A 830 40.10 4.03 15.67
C SER A 830 39.57 3.72 14.30
N LEU A 831 40.22 2.81 13.59
CA LEU A 831 39.79 2.26 12.30
C LEU A 831 39.46 0.78 12.46
N TYR A 832 38.28 0.40 12.00
CA TYR A 832 37.80 -0.97 11.97
C TYR A 832 37.62 -1.38 10.52
N THR A 833 38.47 -2.29 10.03
CA THR A 833 38.43 -2.79 8.67
C THR A 833 38.20 -4.31 8.67
N GLY A 834 37.59 -4.82 7.60
CA GLY A 834 37.51 -6.26 7.34
C GLY A 834 38.87 -6.86 6.95
N THR A 835 38.94 -8.17 6.90
CA THR A 835 40.18 -8.91 6.57
C THR A 835 40.50 -8.99 5.08
N LYS A 836 39.67 -8.46 4.19
CA LYS A 836 39.86 -8.44 2.72
C LYS A 836 39.67 -7.03 2.19
N ASP A 837 40.52 -6.66 1.23
CA ASP A 837 40.40 -5.42 0.48
C ASP A 837 39.10 -5.37 -0.32
N ILE A 838 38.45 -4.19 -0.32
CA ILE A 838 37.23 -3.91 -1.07
C ILE A 838 37.63 -3.12 -2.33
N TYR A 839 37.29 -3.66 -3.51
CA TYR A 839 37.46 -2.99 -4.78
C TYR A 839 36.11 -2.55 -5.33
N ALA A 840 36.03 -1.30 -5.80
CA ALA A 840 34.82 -0.77 -6.44
C ALA A 840 35.15 0.21 -7.56
N TYR A 841 34.25 0.34 -8.51
CA TYR A 841 34.34 1.34 -9.57
C TYR A 841 33.81 2.68 -9.06
N ILE A 842 34.71 3.56 -8.72
CA ILE A 842 34.42 4.89 -8.18
C ILE A 842 35.26 5.97 -8.87
N ASP A 843 34.84 7.20 -8.75
CA ASP A 843 35.70 8.38 -8.98
C ASP A 843 36.53 8.63 -7.71
N THR A 844 37.80 8.34 -7.78
CA THR A 844 38.71 8.37 -6.64
C THR A 844 38.80 9.77 -6.01
N ASP A 845 38.82 10.85 -6.84
CA ASP A 845 38.89 12.22 -6.35
C ASP A 845 37.60 12.65 -5.63
N ALA A 846 36.46 12.26 -6.20
CA ALA A 846 35.16 12.51 -5.57
C ALA A 846 34.99 11.71 -4.27
N PHE A 847 35.43 10.44 -4.25
CA PHE A 847 35.40 9.61 -3.06
C PHE A 847 36.33 10.14 -1.95
N ASN A 848 37.53 10.55 -2.32
CA ASN A 848 38.48 11.23 -1.42
C ASN A 848 37.84 12.47 -0.78
N LYS A 849 37.13 13.28 -1.56
CA LYS A 849 36.41 14.47 -1.06
C LYS A 849 35.30 14.08 -0.09
N ILE A 850 34.50 13.02 -0.38
CA ILE A 850 33.45 12.53 0.50
C ILE A 850 34.05 12.12 1.86
N LEU A 851 35.03 11.23 1.85
CA LEU A 851 35.57 10.66 3.08
C LEU A 851 36.39 11.67 3.88
N THR A 852 37.16 12.51 3.22
CA THR A 852 37.89 13.61 3.86
C THR A 852 36.97 14.61 4.56
N ASN A 853 35.84 14.97 3.92
CA ASN A 853 34.82 15.82 4.51
C ASN A 853 34.18 15.20 5.76
N LEU A 854 33.83 13.91 5.69
CA LEU A 854 33.22 13.22 6.83
C LEU A 854 34.21 13.06 7.99
N LEU A 855 35.44 12.64 7.72
CA LEU A 855 36.48 12.49 8.75
C LEU A 855 36.91 13.85 9.33
N SER A 856 37.05 14.88 8.48
CA SER A 856 37.35 16.24 8.94
C SER A 856 36.25 16.73 9.89
N ASN A 857 34.99 16.50 9.56
CA ASN A 857 33.87 16.85 10.44
C ASN A 857 33.89 16.01 11.72
N ALA A 858 34.12 14.71 11.62
CA ALA A 858 34.19 13.83 12.78
C ALA A 858 35.29 14.29 13.76
N VAL A 859 36.53 14.49 13.29
CA VAL A 859 37.65 14.93 14.13
C VAL A 859 37.43 16.36 14.64
N LYS A 860 36.74 17.20 13.87
CA LYS A 860 36.46 18.60 14.26
C LYS A 860 35.45 18.69 15.39
N TYR A 861 34.41 17.88 15.36
CA TYR A 861 33.30 17.97 16.28
C TYR A 861 33.33 16.93 17.40
N ALA A 862 34.18 15.92 17.32
CA ALA A 862 34.37 14.94 18.39
C ALA A 862 34.79 15.57 19.71
N LYS A 863 34.37 14.97 20.81
CA LYS A 863 34.78 15.28 22.17
C LYS A 863 35.99 14.43 22.61
N SER A 864 35.92 13.14 22.41
CA SER A 864 36.95 12.19 22.83
C SER A 864 37.17 11.05 21.83
N LYS A 865 36.22 10.75 20.95
CA LYS A 865 36.27 9.52 20.17
C LYS A 865 35.78 9.71 18.73
N VAL A 866 36.53 9.14 17.77
CA VAL A 866 36.17 9.04 16.36
C VAL A 866 36.48 7.64 15.88
N GLU A 867 35.54 7.03 15.19
CA GLU A 867 35.68 5.69 14.60
C GLU A 867 35.34 5.73 13.11
N LEU A 868 36.14 5.01 12.33
CA LEU A 868 35.84 4.70 10.94
C LEU A 868 35.64 3.18 10.81
N HIS A 869 34.45 2.78 10.38
CA HIS A 869 34.12 1.37 10.17
C HIS A 869 33.97 1.11 8.67
N ILE A 870 34.69 0.16 8.16
CA ILE A 870 34.55 -0.36 6.79
C ILE A 870 34.01 -1.78 6.92
N PHE A 871 32.77 -1.98 6.49
CA PHE A 871 32.11 -3.26 6.66
C PHE A 871 32.59 -4.26 5.60
N PRO A 872 32.89 -5.52 6.02
CA PRO A 872 33.30 -6.55 5.08
C PRO A 872 32.13 -6.90 4.16
N LEU A 873 32.42 -7.11 2.87
CA LEU A 873 31.44 -7.56 1.90
C LEU A 873 31.01 -9.00 2.18
N ARG A 874 29.69 -9.21 2.19
CA ARG A 874 29.07 -10.54 2.22
C ARG A 874 28.81 -11.03 0.81
N SER A 875 28.69 -12.33 0.64
CA SER A 875 28.34 -12.92 -0.68
C SER A 875 26.96 -12.42 -1.14
N GLY A 876 26.95 -11.62 -2.20
CA GLY A 876 25.74 -11.01 -2.74
C GLY A 876 25.57 -9.50 -2.50
N ASP A 877 26.44 -8.87 -1.71
CA ASP A 877 26.40 -7.43 -1.52
C ASP A 877 26.73 -6.71 -2.83
N ARG A 878 25.90 -5.74 -3.19
CA ARG A 878 26.06 -4.90 -4.40
C ARG A 878 26.68 -3.55 -4.12
N SER A 879 26.86 -3.20 -2.86
CA SER A 879 27.39 -1.92 -2.41
C SER A 879 28.33 -2.15 -1.24
N PHE A 880 29.39 -1.38 -1.15
CA PHE A 880 30.19 -1.31 0.06
C PHE A 880 29.66 -0.24 1.00
N VAL A 881 29.93 -0.41 2.28
CA VAL A 881 29.42 0.44 3.35
C VAL A 881 30.57 0.95 4.21
N ILE A 882 30.53 2.24 4.48
CA ILE A 882 31.43 2.91 5.41
C ILE A 882 30.62 3.70 6.42
N GLU A 883 30.98 3.60 7.69
CA GLU A 883 30.45 4.45 8.76
C GLU A 883 31.53 5.29 9.40
N VAL A 884 31.25 6.56 9.53
CA VAL A 884 32.08 7.49 10.29
C VAL A 884 31.33 7.90 11.55
N LYS A 885 31.87 7.56 12.70
CA LYS A 885 31.26 7.80 14.00
C LYS A 885 32.05 8.80 14.82
N ASN A 886 31.37 9.67 15.52
CA ASN A 886 31.99 10.60 16.44
C ASN A 886 31.07 10.94 17.62
N ASP A 887 31.68 11.10 18.80
CA ASP A 887 31.05 11.42 20.08
C ASP A 887 30.81 12.91 20.31
N GLY A 888 30.63 13.67 19.24
CA GLY A 888 30.36 15.11 19.32
C GLY A 888 28.95 15.42 19.81
N TYR A 889 28.52 16.68 19.55
CA TYR A 889 27.14 17.06 19.79
C TYR A 889 26.21 16.18 18.95
N LEU A 890 25.26 15.47 19.62
CA LEU A 890 24.32 14.59 18.94
C LEU A 890 23.36 15.41 18.07
N ILE A 891 23.31 15.07 16.81
CA ILE A 891 22.46 15.75 15.83
C ILE A 891 21.03 15.25 16.03
N PRO A 892 20.05 16.15 16.31
CA PRO A 892 18.65 15.75 16.43
C PRO A 892 18.15 15.07 15.15
N MET A 893 17.45 13.95 15.28
CA MET A 893 16.96 13.17 14.12
C MET A 893 15.97 13.95 13.24
N GLU A 894 15.30 14.95 13.78
CA GLU A 894 14.46 15.88 13.01
C GLU A 894 15.28 16.72 11.99
N MET A 895 16.57 16.83 12.20
CA MET A 895 17.50 17.56 11.34
C MET A 895 18.27 16.68 10.36
N LYS A 896 18.02 15.35 10.35
CA LYS A 896 18.77 14.37 9.56
C LYS A 896 18.84 14.67 8.07
N GLU A 897 17.82 15.33 7.49
CA GLU A 897 17.81 15.76 6.10
C GLU A 897 18.38 17.18 5.94
N LYS A 898 18.10 18.06 6.91
CA LYS A 898 18.51 19.45 6.85
C LYS A 898 20.02 19.66 6.94
N ILE A 899 20.74 18.77 7.62
CA ILE A 899 22.20 18.88 7.71
C ILE A 899 22.91 18.74 6.36
N PHE A 900 22.22 18.20 5.36
CA PHE A 900 22.72 18.08 4.00
C PHE A 900 22.30 19.24 3.09
N GLU A 901 21.48 20.18 3.57
CA GLU A 901 21.18 21.39 2.82
C GLU A 901 22.42 22.30 2.73
N PRO A 902 22.69 22.91 1.57
CA PRO A 902 23.82 23.84 1.41
C PRO A 902 23.75 25.01 2.39
N PHE A 903 24.87 25.36 2.96
CA PHE A 903 25.05 26.44 3.96
C PHE A 903 24.35 26.19 5.30
N PHE A 904 23.71 25.06 5.49
CA PHE A 904 23.08 24.72 6.75
C PHE A 904 24.12 24.40 7.83
N ARG A 905 23.89 24.96 9.02
CA ARG A 905 24.74 24.74 10.21
C ARG A 905 23.87 24.64 11.46
N LEU A 906 24.16 23.68 12.35
CA LEU A 906 23.50 23.59 13.63
C LEU A 906 23.92 24.74 14.55
N LYS A 907 22.95 25.46 15.10
CA LYS A 907 23.20 26.61 16.04
C LYS A 907 24.10 26.23 17.21
N ALA A 908 23.96 25.00 17.71
CA ALA A 908 24.80 24.51 18.81
C ALA A 908 26.29 24.39 18.47
N THR A 909 26.65 24.30 17.19
CA THR A 909 28.04 24.12 16.71
C THR A 909 28.56 25.32 15.91
N GLU A 910 27.87 26.44 15.91
CA GLU A 910 28.26 27.66 15.13
C GLU A 910 29.64 28.23 15.49
N LYS A 911 30.10 28.05 16.72
CA LYS A 911 31.43 28.49 17.16
C LYS A 911 32.60 27.74 16.49
N GLN A 912 32.37 26.57 15.94
CA GLN A 912 33.36 25.78 15.20
C GLN A 912 33.43 26.28 13.74
N LYS A 913 34.65 26.52 13.25
CA LYS A 913 34.89 27.06 11.88
C LYS A 913 34.40 26.09 10.80
N GLY A 914 33.52 26.52 9.86
CA GLY A 914 33.06 25.70 8.72
C GLY A 914 32.16 26.46 7.78
N THR A 915 32.05 26.00 6.53
CA THR A 915 31.35 26.69 5.43
C THR A 915 29.88 26.23 5.30
N GLY A 916 29.51 25.03 5.83
CA GLY A 916 28.21 24.42 5.64
C GLY A 916 27.99 23.81 4.24
N ILE A 917 29.02 23.75 3.40
CA ILE A 917 28.93 23.20 2.03
C ILE A 917 29.39 21.74 2.01
N GLY A 918 30.26 21.31 2.91
CA GLY A 918 30.93 20.01 2.86
C GLY A 918 29.96 18.82 2.84
N LEU A 919 28.97 18.78 3.75
CA LEU A 919 28.00 17.68 3.79
C LEU A 919 27.07 17.65 2.56
N ALA A 920 26.62 18.83 2.09
CA ALA A 920 25.84 18.95 0.86
C ALA A 920 26.61 18.43 -0.35
N LEU A 921 27.88 18.82 -0.47
CA LEU A 921 28.78 18.33 -1.52
C LEU A 921 29.01 16.82 -1.41
N SER A 922 29.22 16.31 -0.19
CA SER A 922 29.39 14.86 0.02
C SER A 922 28.14 14.07 -0.35
N LEU A 923 26.96 14.59 -0.03
CA LEU A 923 25.68 13.96 -0.45
C LEU A 923 25.54 13.96 -1.97
N SER A 924 25.75 15.11 -2.63
CA SER A 924 25.68 15.23 -4.09
C SER A 924 26.66 14.27 -4.79
N LEU A 925 27.91 14.22 -4.34
CA LEU A 925 28.92 13.31 -4.89
C LEU A 925 28.56 11.84 -4.63
N THR A 926 28.00 11.51 -3.47
CA THR A 926 27.52 10.16 -3.17
C THR A 926 26.33 9.76 -4.08
N GLN A 927 25.39 10.67 -4.30
CA GLN A 927 24.26 10.46 -5.20
C GLN A 927 24.71 10.31 -6.66
N LEU A 928 25.72 11.06 -7.09
CA LEU A 928 26.34 10.88 -8.42
C LEU A 928 26.99 9.50 -8.57
N HIS A 929 27.49 8.90 -7.48
CA HIS A 929 27.92 7.50 -7.42
C HIS A 929 26.74 6.51 -7.30
N LYS A 930 25.49 6.95 -7.45
CA LYS A 930 24.28 6.13 -7.19
C LYS A 930 24.25 5.52 -5.79
N GLY A 931 24.98 6.13 -4.87
CA GLY A 931 25.08 5.75 -3.48
C GLY A 931 24.11 6.52 -2.58
N ASN A 932 24.16 6.21 -1.31
CA ASN A 932 23.36 6.87 -0.28
C ASN A 932 24.24 7.33 0.88
N LEU A 933 24.08 8.57 1.31
CA LEU A 933 24.70 9.14 2.50
C LEU A 933 23.60 9.62 3.43
N ILE A 934 23.53 9.04 4.60
CA ILE A 934 22.54 9.38 5.63
C ILE A 934 23.15 9.49 7.02
N LEU A 935 22.47 10.22 7.89
CA LEU A 935 22.70 10.16 9.33
C LEU A 935 21.77 9.09 9.92
N LYS A 936 22.32 8.05 10.52
CA LYS A 936 21.60 7.02 11.27
C LYS A 936 21.23 7.49 12.67
N GLU A 937 20.38 6.72 13.33
CA GLU A 937 20.15 6.90 14.76
C GLU A 937 21.48 6.78 15.53
N PRO A 938 21.70 7.60 16.55
CA PRO A 938 22.92 7.56 17.33
C PRO A 938 23.15 6.17 17.92
N GLU A 939 24.38 5.68 17.81
CA GLU A 939 24.83 4.42 18.42
C GLU A 939 25.88 4.76 19.51
N ASP A 940 25.73 4.23 20.71
CA ASP A 940 26.65 4.48 21.84
C ASP A 940 26.96 5.96 22.08
N ASP A 941 25.93 6.83 22.02
CA ASP A 941 26.04 8.28 22.12
C ASP A 941 26.94 8.93 21.06
N MET A 942 27.08 8.30 19.89
CA MET A 942 27.81 8.84 18.75
C MET A 942 26.91 9.14 17.56
N ASN A 943 27.21 10.22 16.84
CA ASN A 943 26.65 10.44 15.51
C ASN A 943 27.21 9.42 14.52
N VAL A 944 26.37 8.82 13.72
CA VAL A 944 26.73 7.79 12.74
C VAL A 944 26.41 8.28 11.33
N PHE A 945 27.44 8.67 10.58
CA PHE A 945 27.30 8.96 9.16
C PHE A 945 27.53 7.68 8.35
N PHE A 946 26.48 7.22 7.70
CA PHE A 946 26.46 6.00 6.91
C PHE A 946 26.56 6.35 5.42
N VAL A 947 27.56 5.79 4.76
CA VAL A 947 27.79 5.90 3.32
C VAL A 947 27.68 4.53 2.69
N SER A 948 26.84 4.39 1.68
CA SER A 948 26.72 3.17 0.88
C SER A 948 26.89 3.54 -0.58
N ILE A 949 27.85 2.93 -1.27
CA ILE A 949 28.11 3.16 -2.70
C ILE A 949 28.14 1.82 -3.43
N PRO A 950 27.51 1.70 -4.61
CA PRO A 950 27.53 0.49 -5.41
C PRO A 950 28.97 0.10 -5.83
N LEU A 951 29.24 -1.22 -5.82
CA LEU A 951 30.54 -1.74 -6.27
C LEU A 951 30.80 -1.50 -7.75
N ASN A 952 29.73 -1.54 -8.57
CA ASN A 952 29.77 -1.29 -9.99
C ASN A 952 28.79 -0.17 -10.36
N GLN A 953 29.22 0.74 -11.20
CA GLN A 953 28.45 1.90 -11.65
C GLN A 953 27.73 1.69 -12.99
N VAL A 954 27.75 0.46 -13.53
CA VAL A 954 27.12 0.14 -14.80
C VAL A 954 25.60 0.20 -14.66
N GLU A 955 24.93 0.87 -15.56
CA GLU A 955 23.45 1.00 -15.61
C GLU A 955 22.79 -0.36 -15.73
N VAL A 956 21.86 -0.61 -14.81
CA VAL A 956 20.84 -1.65 -14.99
C VAL A 956 19.65 -1.07 -15.74
#